data_27c0e23b138b9f0f5a759b209942ecbd
#
_entry.id   27c0e23b138b9f0f5a759b209942ecbd
#
_cell.length_a   1.000
_cell.length_b   1.000
_cell.length_c   1.000
_cell.angle_alpha   90.00
_cell.angle_beta   90.00
_cell.angle_gamma   90.00
#
_symmetry.space_group_name_H-M   'P 1'
#
loop_
_entity.id
_entity.type
_entity.pdbx_description
1 polymer ?
#
loop_
_entity_poly.entity_id
_entity_poly.type
_entity_poly.pdbx_seq_one_letter_code
_entity_poly.pdbx_strand_id
1 'polypeptide(L)'
;MKKIDLHTHTISTVSDSDFEFDLSKVQEYVEKLELDAIAITNHNTFDSRQYFEIRNSVSVIVFPGIEIDLEGGHILVVSDTNEFEISDFEQRCNRVSSLIRTNDEELTIEQFNDIFPDLSKYILIPHRDKKPNIKQEIIDVLNPHITSGEVASISKFKRAYKDDDELVPVLFSDLIFKAQLTNFPTRQTFVDLNEISLAGIKSCLFDRSKIALTKDSGNDFFQATDNGLLLSTGLNIILGGRSTGKSVTLDKISASSGNAKYIKQFSLLHNDEERFNETNKARLSLIHHNFLGEFRKVVEKIVQVDVEQNHIDINNYLDSLKKFASENEKKDLYSKCVIFSENAYTINDLTNLDKVIKSVETLIKNNEYQDIIQKHLDISDLKRLAIELNQKAIDSNIENNKKSWINSLTSDITRELRIKTTGAVIEDLDFYRIGLDEVKVEKFEKVVSILKKSREIHKEELGKFSIVTSTKEMEGASDLQKVGRDKKMYSTAFRSYNTSAYQYLLGLKQLGVEDANLYKFFIRIESITFNEDGFIVSGGERSEFNLIHEIQDATKYDLLLIDEPESSFDNDFLNKEINAIIKHISTLMPVVVVTHNSTVGASIKPNFLAITQKSIEDKEFVYRIFTGYPSDKELTSADGKKLENYETLLSCLEAGLEAYNERKEKAYDILKN
;
A
#
# COMPACT_ATOMS: atom_id res chain seq x y z
N MET A 1 17.09 -19.78 -28.14
CA MET A 1 16.84 -18.55 -27.39
C MET A 1 17.98 -18.26 -26.44
N LYS A 2 18.28 -17.00 -26.16
CA LYS A 2 19.31 -16.50 -25.26
C LYS A 2 18.71 -15.96 -23.99
N LYS A 3 19.28 -16.25 -22.84
CA LYS A 3 18.81 -15.84 -21.53
C LYS A 3 19.49 -14.56 -21.10
N ILE A 4 18.70 -13.51 -20.87
CA ILE A 4 19.21 -12.17 -20.52
C ILE A 4 18.61 -11.65 -19.23
N ASP A 5 19.41 -10.86 -18.51
CA ASP A 5 18.97 -10.06 -17.36
C ASP A 5 19.53 -8.63 -17.49
N LEU A 6 18.67 -7.69 -17.81
CA LEU A 6 19.10 -6.30 -18.06
C LEU A 6 18.83 -5.37 -16.88
N HIS A 7 18.59 -5.91 -15.67
CA HIS A 7 18.34 -5.11 -14.49
C HIS A 7 19.06 -5.67 -13.26
N THR A 8 20.27 -5.16 -13.01
CA THR A 8 21.09 -5.57 -11.86
C THR A 8 21.87 -4.40 -11.27
N HIS A 9 22.16 -4.44 -9.97
CA HIS A 9 22.78 -3.39 -9.18
C HIS A 9 24.07 -3.85 -8.52
N THR A 10 25.10 -3.00 -8.59
CA THR A 10 26.45 -3.26 -8.07
C THR A 10 27.01 -2.11 -7.23
N ILE A 11 26.34 -0.96 -7.25
CA ILE A 11 26.74 0.24 -6.49
C ILE A 11 25.60 0.62 -5.56
N SER A 12 25.92 0.80 -4.28
CA SER A 12 25.00 1.39 -3.30
C SER A 12 24.85 2.89 -3.59
N THR A 13 23.63 3.32 -3.86
CA THR A 13 23.29 4.71 -4.17
C THR A 13 22.33 5.27 -3.11
N VAL A 14 21.96 6.54 -3.24
CA VAL A 14 20.95 7.17 -2.34
C VAL A 14 19.58 6.49 -2.44
N SER A 15 19.28 5.82 -3.55
CA SER A 15 18.02 5.10 -3.79
C SER A 15 18.04 3.68 -3.21
N ASP A 16 19.22 3.15 -2.84
CA ASP A 16 19.39 1.82 -2.28
C ASP A 16 19.67 1.87 -0.77
N SER A 17 19.43 0.74 -0.08
CA SER A 17 20.01 0.52 1.24
C SER A 17 21.52 0.24 1.09
N ASP A 18 22.32 0.69 2.05
CA ASP A 18 23.76 0.42 2.06
C ASP A 18 24.05 -1.08 1.94
N PHE A 19 24.89 -1.45 0.97
CA PHE A 19 25.39 -2.81 0.78
C PHE A 19 26.85 -2.82 0.33
N GLU A 20 27.55 -3.91 0.62
CA GLU A 20 28.91 -4.18 0.14
C GLU A 20 28.83 -5.07 -1.11
N PHE A 21 29.34 -4.56 -2.23
CA PHE A 21 29.39 -5.29 -3.49
C PHE A 21 30.34 -6.49 -3.43
N ASP A 22 29.90 -7.62 -4.00
CA ASP A 22 30.71 -8.83 -4.10
C ASP A 22 30.74 -9.35 -5.55
N LEU A 23 31.90 -9.20 -6.19
CA LEU A 23 32.12 -9.64 -7.56
C LEU A 23 31.95 -11.15 -7.74
N SER A 24 32.26 -11.96 -6.70
CA SER A 24 32.08 -13.41 -6.77
C SER A 24 30.62 -13.80 -6.92
N LYS A 25 29.70 -12.98 -6.41
CA LYS A 25 28.27 -13.19 -6.55
C LYS A 25 27.77 -12.95 -7.98
N VAL A 26 28.39 -12.03 -8.73
CA VAL A 26 28.11 -11.86 -10.15
C VAL A 26 28.50 -13.11 -10.93
N GLN A 27 29.71 -13.63 -10.66
CA GLN A 27 30.23 -14.86 -11.32
C GLN A 27 29.33 -16.05 -11.00
N GLU A 28 29.00 -16.26 -9.71
CA GLU A 28 28.11 -17.33 -9.26
C GLU A 28 26.71 -17.22 -9.90
N TYR A 29 26.17 -16.00 -10.00
CA TYR A 29 24.88 -15.74 -10.60
C TYR A 29 24.83 -16.10 -12.08
N VAL A 30 25.80 -15.62 -12.84
CA VAL A 30 25.89 -15.85 -14.28
C VAL A 30 26.03 -17.34 -14.59
N GLU A 31 26.92 -18.04 -13.87
CA GLU A 31 27.17 -19.47 -14.07
C GLU A 31 25.95 -20.32 -13.65
N LYS A 32 25.42 -20.08 -12.46
CA LYS A 32 24.34 -20.89 -11.89
C LYS A 32 23.03 -20.77 -12.64
N LEU A 33 22.75 -19.58 -13.18
CA LEU A 33 21.52 -19.37 -13.96
C LEU A 33 21.74 -19.50 -15.47
N GLU A 34 22.94 -19.88 -15.90
CA GLU A 34 23.28 -20.06 -17.33
C GLU A 34 22.87 -18.83 -18.17
N LEU A 35 23.27 -17.62 -17.72
CA LEU A 35 22.96 -16.41 -18.44
C LEU A 35 23.85 -16.27 -19.68
N ASP A 36 23.30 -15.66 -20.71
CA ASP A 36 24.04 -15.32 -21.94
C ASP A 36 24.45 -13.83 -21.95
N ALA A 37 23.67 -12.96 -21.27
CA ALA A 37 24.03 -11.55 -21.09
C ALA A 37 23.37 -10.95 -19.83
N ILE A 38 24.06 -9.94 -19.28
CA ILE A 38 23.55 -9.10 -18.19
C ILE A 38 23.76 -7.61 -18.53
N ALA A 39 23.01 -6.72 -17.88
CA ALA A 39 23.33 -5.29 -17.86
C ALA A 39 23.49 -4.82 -16.41
N ILE A 40 24.45 -3.93 -16.19
CA ILE A 40 24.66 -3.25 -14.91
C ILE A 40 23.89 -1.92 -14.98
N THR A 41 22.84 -1.79 -14.18
CA THR A 41 21.89 -0.67 -14.25
C THR A 41 21.67 -0.05 -12.88
N ASN A 42 22.76 0.44 -12.25
CA ASN A 42 22.67 1.09 -10.95
C ASN A 42 21.76 2.32 -10.97
N HIS A 43 21.11 2.62 -9.87
CA HIS A 43 20.28 3.81 -9.74
C HIS A 43 21.05 5.10 -9.94
N ASN A 44 20.66 5.87 -10.94
CA ASN A 44 21.12 7.22 -11.25
C ASN A 44 22.66 7.38 -11.40
N THR A 45 23.39 6.27 -11.55
CA THR A 45 24.85 6.30 -11.65
C THR A 45 25.41 5.18 -12.52
N PHE A 46 26.57 5.43 -13.13
CA PHE A 46 27.36 4.43 -13.86
C PHE A 46 28.86 4.66 -13.59
N ASP A 47 29.57 3.60 -13.25
CA ASP A 47 31.04 3.59 -13.04
C ASP A 47 31.71 2.67 -14.05
N SER A 48 32.41 3.26 -14.99
CA SER A 48 33.10 2.52 -16.06
C SER A 48 34.21 1.59 -15.54
N ARG A 49 34.87 1.94 -14.43
CA ARG A 49 35.95 1.10 -13.85
C ARG A 49 35.38 -0.19 -13.29
N GLN A 50 34.34 -0.08 -12.48
CA GLN A 50 33.64 -1.26 -11.92
C GLN A 50 33.00 -2.09 -13.05
N TYR A 51 32.42 -1.44 -14.06
CA TYR A 51 31.88 -2.11 -15.24
C TYR A 51 32.94 -2.95 -15.95
N PHE A 52 34.14 -2.41 -16.22
CA PHE A 52 35.24 -3.17 -16.88
C PHE A 52 35.75 -4.29 -15.98
N GLU A 53 35.81 -4.10 -14.66
CA GLU A 53 36.16 -5.17 -13.72
C GLU A 53 35.18 -6.34 -13.82
N ILE A 54 33.88 -6.06 -13.78
CA ILE A 54 32.83 -7.08 -13.92
C ILE A 54 32.89 -7.74 -15.30
N ARG A 55 32.93 -6.95 -16.37
CA ARG A 55 33.03 -7.45 -17.75
C ARG A 55 34.19 -8.43 -17.95
N ASN A 56 35.35 -8.15 -17.35
CA ASN A 56 36.54 -9.00 -17.48
C ASN A 56 36.49 -10.23 -16.56
N SER A 57 35.58 -10.29 -15.60
CA SER A 57 35.47 -11.37 -14.63
C SER A 57 34.48 -12.47 -15.01
N VAL A 58 33.58 -12.21 -15.98
CA VAL A 58 32.56 -13.15 -16.43
C VAL A 58 32.72 -13.51 -17.91
N SER A 59 32.18 -14.68 -18.30
CA SER A 59 32.26 -15.20 -19.67
C SER A 59 31.14 -14.74 -20.60
N VAL A 60 30.16 -13.96 -20.07
CA VAL A 60 28.99 -13.50 -20.80
C VAL A 60 29.10 -12.05 -21.21
N ILE A 61 28.23 -11.59 -22.10
CA ILE A 61 28.21 -10.20 -22.50
C ILE A 61 27.63 -9.34 -21.38
N VAL A 62 28.38 -8.33 -20.96
CA VAL A 62 27.96 -7.34 -19.97
C VAL A 62 27.67 -6.02 -20.68
N PHE A 63 26.44 -5.54 -20.62
CA PHE A 63 26.06 -4.24 -21.17
C PHE A 63 26.18 -3.14 -20.10
N PRO A 64 26.69 -1.95 -20.48
CA PRO A 64 26.63 -0.77 -19.63
C PRO A 64 25.21 -0.25 -19.62
N GLY A 65 24.71 0.14 -18.45
CA GLY A 65 23.36 0.66 -18.29
C GLY A 65 23.22 1.54 -17.05
N ILE A 66 22.06 2.12 -16.90
CA ILE A 66 21.67 2.94 -15.76
C ILE A 66 20.16 2.81 -15.56
N GLU A 67 19.71 2.77 -14.32
CA GLU A 67 18.32 2.96 -13.95
C GLU A 67 18.11 4.42 -13.53
N ILE A 68 17.16 5.14 -14.14
CA ILE A 68 16.97 6.57 -13.95
C ILE A 68 15.61 6.82 -13.34
N ASP A 69 15.56 7.63 -12.26
CA ASP A 69 14.35 8.18 -11.68
C ASP A 69 13.82 9.29 -12.59
N LEU A 70 12.66 9.05 -13.23
CA LEU A 70 12.06 9.90 -14.25
C LEU A 70 10.59 10.16 -13.97
N GLU A 71 10.22 11.38 -13.58
CA GLU A 71 8.85 11.86 -13.35
C GLU A 71 7.94 10.90 -12.57
N GLY A 72 8.45 10.41 -11.44
CA GLY A 72 7.75 9.52 -10.50
C GLY A 72 7.79 8.04 -10.86
N GLY A 73 8.62 7.64 -11.83
CA GLY A 73 8.85 6.25 -12.20
C GLY A 73 10.30 5.97 -12.56
N HIS A 74 10.63 4.72 -12.90
CA HIS A 74 11.99 4.32 -13.29
C HIS A 74 12.04 3.86 -14.74
N ILE A 75 13.18 4.17 -15.40
CA ILE A 75 13.49 3.70 -16.75
C ILE A 75 14.91 3.14 -16.81
N LEU A 76 15.06 1.95 -17.37
CA LEU A 76 16.36 1.39 -17.70
C LEU A 76 16.84 1.96 -19.04
N VAL A 77 18.06 2.42 -19.07
CA VAL A 77 18.77 2.86 -20.28
C VAL A 77 20.01 1.98 -20.43
N VAL A 78 20.02 1.13 -21.48
CA VAL A 78 21.13 0.21 -21.74
C VAL A 78 21.84 0.63 -23.02
N SER A 79 23.18 0.72 -22.95
CA SER A 79 24.05 1.19 -24.03
C SER A 79 24.89 0.04 -24.65
N ASP A 80 25.56 0.32 -25.75
CA ASP A 80 26.42 -0.64 -26.45
C ASP A 80 27.75 -0.89 -25.69
N THR A 81 28.35 -2.03 -25.94
CA THR A 81 29.62 -2.48 -25.33
C THR A 81 30.85 -1.93 -26.01
N ASN A 82 30.72 -1.07 -27.01
CA ASN A 82 31.85 -0.41 -27.72
C ASN A 82 32.49 0.63 -26.79
N GLU A 83 33.79 0.64 -26.69
CA GLU A 83 34.56 1.52 -25.78
C GLU A 83 34.27 3.02 -25.98
N PHE A 84 34.05 3.44 -27.23
CA PHE A 84 33.69 4.83 -27.52
C PHE A 84 32.30 5.18 -26.97
N GLU A 85 31.33 4.31 -27.17
CA GLU A 85 29.97 4.49 -26.67
C GLU A 85 29.92 4.43 -25.12
N ILE A 86 30.74 3.57 -24.49
CA ILE A 86 30.87 3.51 -23.04
C ILE A 86 31.36 4.83 -22.44
N SER A 87 32.37 5.47 -23.08
CA SER A 87 32.90 6.75 -22.60
C SER A 87 31.87 7.90 -22.74
N ASP A 88 31.13 7.95 -23.86
CA ASP A 88 30.05 8.92 -24.05
C ASP A 88 28.90 8.67 -23.06
N PHE A 89 28.56 7.40 -22.86
CA PHE A 89 27.53 6.99 -21.90
C PHE A 89 27.87 7.39 -20.46
N GLU A 90 29.13 7.17 -20.03
CA GLU A 90 29.59 7.58 -18.70
C GLU A 90 29.45 9.10 -18.48
N GLN A 91 29.82 9.89 -19.48
CA GLN A 91 29.67 11.35 -19.40
C GLN A 91 28.20 11.76 -19.22
N ARG A 92 27.28 11.08 -19.91
CA ARG A 92 25.84 11.30 -19.78
C ARG A 92 25.34 10.88 -18.38
N CYS A 93 25.74 9.71 -17.92
CA CYS A 93 25.38 9.23 -16.59
C CYS A 93 25.90 10.14 -15.47
N ASN A 94 27.10 10.73 -15.64
CA ASN A 94 27.62 11.72 -14.70
C ASN A 94 26.76 13.00 -14.65
N ARG A 95 26.13 13.39 -15.76
CA ARG A 95 25.12 14.48 -15.74
C ARG A 95 23.88 14.09 -14.96
N VAL A 96 23.38 12.85 -15.12
CA VAL A 96 22.26 12.31 -14.32
C VAL A 96 22.60 12.39 -12.84
N SER A 97 23.74 11.81 -12.41
CA SER A 97 24.20 11.80 -11.02
C SER A 97 24.38 13.21 -10.42
N SER A 98 24.71 14.20 -11.27
CA SER A 98 24.85 15.58 -10.82
C SER A 98 23.52 16.27 -10.51
N LEU A 99 22.43 15.82 -11.14
CA LEU A 99 21.06 16.34 -11.00
C LEU A 99 20.25 15.61 -9.93
N ILE A 100 20.51 14.31 -9.73
CA ILE A 100 19.82 13.47 -8.72
C ILE A 100 20.82 13.17 -7.59
N ARG A 101 20.71 13.86 -6.46
CA ARG A 101 21.60 13.74 -5.29
C ARG A 101 20.90 13.18 -4.06
N THR A 102 19.58 13.18 -4.05
CA THR A 102 18.74 12.71 -2.95
C THR A 102 17.63 11.82 -3.49
N ASN A 103 17.03 10.99 -2.64
CA ASN A 103 15.94 10.08 -3.00
C ASN A 103 14.65 10.79 -3.47
N ASP A 104 14.52 12.09 -3.21
CA ASP A 104 13.34 12.87 -3.58
C ASP A 104 13.52 13.62 -4.91
N GLU A 105 14.72 13.54 -5.51
CA GLU A 105 15.03 14.19 -6.78
C GLU A 105 14.86 13.20 -7.94
N GLU A 106 14.30 13.69 -9.03
CA GLU A 106 14.07 12.93 -10.26
C GLU A 106 14.31 13.81 -11.49
N LEU A 107 14.59 13.22 -12.65
CA LEU A 107 14.68 13.98 -13.89
C LEU A 107 13.30 14.31 -14.44
N THR A 108 13.20 15.47 -15.09
CA THR A 108 12.09 15.75 -15.99
C THR A 108 12.37 15.12 -17.37
N ILE A 109 11.31 14.92 -18.18
CA ILE A 109 11.44 14.39 -19.53
C ILE A 109 12.30 15.28 -20.43
N GLU A 110 12.28 16.62 -20.21
CA GLU A 110 13.11 17.56 -20.97
C GLU A 110 14.59 17.40 -20.62
N GLN A 111 14.93 17.26 -19.33
CA GLN A 111 16.30 16.99 -18.87
C GLN A 111 16.81 15.66 -19.40
N PHE A 112 15.96 14.63 -19.39
CA PHE A 112 16.29 13.32 -19.93
C PHE A 112 16.64 13.40 -21.42
N ASN A 113 15.82 14.05 -22.24
CA ASN A 113 16.05 14.24 -23.67
C ASN A 113 17.29 15.12 -23.95
N ASP A 114 17.61 16.09 -23.08
CA ASP A 114 18.82 16.91 -23.22
C ASP A 114 20.09 16.09 -22.91
N ILE A 115 20.03 15.15 -21.97
CA ILE A 115 21.14 14.25 -21.64
C ILE A 115 21.29 13.17 -22.70
N PHE A 116 20.19 12.59 -23.18
CA PHE A 116 20.13 11.51 -24.17
C PHE A 116 19.46 11.96 -25.47
N PRO A 117 20.09 12.82 -26.27
CA PRO A 117 19.45 13.43 -27.45
C PRO A 117 19.15 12.46 -28.59
N ASP A 118 19.84 11.31 -28.64
CA ASP A 118 19.61 10.26 -29.64
C ASP A 118 19.23 8.96 -28.93
N LEU A 119 17.92 8.81 -28.65
CA LEU A 119 17.37 7.63 -27.98
C LEU A 119 17.46 6.35 -28.83
N SER A 120 17.71 6.48 -30.14
CA SER A 120 17.84 5.33 -31.03
C SER A 120 19.07 4.46 -30.71
N LYS A 121 20.08 5.01 -30.06
CA LYS A 121 21.32 4.33 -29.64
C LYS A 121 21.12 3.39 -28.44
N TYR A 122 20.06 3.54 -27.67
CA TYR A 122 19.86 2.83 -26.42
C TYR A 122 18.70 1.85 -26.49
N ILE A 123 18.69 0.87 -25.60
CA ILE A 123 17.49 0.13 -25.22
C ILE A 123 16.87 0.89 -24.05
N LEU A 124 15.59 1.24 -24.18
CA LEU A 124 14.82 1.94 -23.17
C LEU A 124 13.71 1.03 -22.65
N ILE A 125 13.72 0.72 -21.36
CA ILE A 125 12.75 -0.18 -20.72
C ILE A 125 12.19 0.51 -19.49
N PRO A 126 10.99 1.13 -19.57
CA PRO A 126 10.32 1.70 -18.42
C PRO A 126 9.77 0.61 -17.49
N HIS A 127 9.69 0.90 -16.21
CA HIS A 127 8.84 0.15 -15.29
C HIS A 127 7.37 0.37 -15.68
N ARG A 128 6.75 -0.65 -16.27
CA ARG A 128 5.36 -0.56 -16.74
C ARG A 128 4.36 -1.06 -15.73
N ASP A 129 4.57 -2.25 -15.19
CA ASP A 129 3.76 -2.88 -14.14
C ASP A 129 4.65 -3.34 -12.97
N LYS A 130 5.66 -2.54 -12.70
CA LYS A 130 6.62 -2.63 -11.60
C LYS A 130 6.74 -1.26 -10.95
N LYS A 131 6.67 -1.18 -9.62
CA LYS A 131 6.75 0.10 -8.88
C LYS A 131 8.20 0.51 -8.63
N PRO A 132 8.48 1.82 -8.70
CA PRO A 132 7.62 2.91 -9.19
C PRO A 132 7.46 2.85 -10.71
N ASN A 133 6.23 2.94 -11.20
CA ASN A 133 5.94 2.82 -12.63
C ASN A 133 5.87 4.18 -13.33
N ILE A 134 6.42 4.26 -14.55
CA ILE A 134 6.34 5.45 -15.39
C ILE A 134 4.90 5.68 -15.88
N LYS A 135 4.48 6.94 -15.91
CA LYS A 135 3.17 7.36 -16.39
C LYS A 135 3.06 7.16 -17.92
N GLN A 136 1.84 6.86 -18.39
CA GLN A 136 1.58 6.65 -19.82
C GLN A 136 1.98 7.87 -20.66
N GLU A 137 1.75 9.06 -20.17
CA GLU A 137 2.10 10.33 -20.86
C GLU A 137 3.59 10.40 -21.21
N ILE A 138 4.48 9.92 -20.33
CA ILE A 138 5.92 9.89 -20.55
C ILE A 138 6.29 8.82 -21.58
N ILE A 139 5.65 7.64 -21.51
CA ILE A 139 5.83 6.57 -22.51
C ILE A 139 5.45 7.09 -23.89
N ASP A 140 4.36 7.83 -24.03
CA ASP A 140 3.90 8.39 -25.29
C ASP A 140 4.89 9.43 -25.87
N VAL A 141 5.54 10.22 -25.01
CA VAL A 141 6.59 11.18 -25.43
C VAL A 141 7.85 10.46 -25.90
N LEU A 142 8.24 9.36 -25.24
CA LEU A 142 9.43 8.58 -25.60
C LEU A 142 9.21 7.59 -26.75
N ASN A 143 7.96 7.37 -27.17
CA ASN A 143 7.61 6.56 -28.34
C ASN A 143 8.11 7.27 -29.65
N PRO A 144 8.70 6.56 -30.64
CA PRO A 144 8.73 5.11 -30.87
C PRO A 144 9.97 4.39 -30.30
N HIS A 145 10.73 4.97 -29.39
CA HIS A 145 11.98 4.38 -28.89
C HIS A 145 11.73 3.31 -27.80
N ILE A 146 10.55 3.35 -27.14
CA ILE A 146 10.13 2.36 -26.14
C ILE A 146 9.27 1.30 -26.82
N THR A 147 9.65 0.04 -26.61
CA THR A 147 8.95 -1.11 -27.20
C THR A 147 8.60 -2.19 -26.22
N SER A 148 9.33 -2.24 -25.11
CA SER A 148 9.12 -3.20 -24.04
C SER A 148 8.96 -2.45 -22.70
N GLY A 149 8.27 -3.10 -21.76
CA GLY A 149 8.09 -2.60 -20.41
C GLY A 149 8.41 -3.67 -19.37
N GLU A 150 9.15 -3.29 -18.33
CA GLU A 150 9.45 -4.21 -17.25
C GLU A 150 8.24 -4.41 -16.36
N VAL A 151 7.95 -5.69 -16.08
CA VAL A 151 6.87 -6.12 -15.20
C VAL A 151 7.42 -6.81 -13.95
N ALA A 152 6.70 -6.70 -12.83
CA ALA A 152 7.20 -7.20 -11.54
C ALA A 152 7.03 -8.71 -11.37
N SER A 153 6.19 -9.40 -12.18
CA SER A 153 5.87 -10.80 -11.94
C SER A 153 5.48 -11.57 -13.20
N ILE A 154 5.50 -12.89 -13.06
CA ILE A 154 5.11 -13.85 -14.10
C ILE A 154 3.64 -13.66 -14.50
N SER A 155 2.76 -13.42 -13.54
CA SER A 155 1.33 -13.19 -13.80
C SER A 155 1.11 -11.89 -14.60
N LYS A 156 1.85 -10.82 -14.26
CA LYS A 156 1.82 -9.56 -15.00
C LYS A 156 2.42 -9.70 -16.40
N PHE A 157 3.52 -10.48 -16.50
CA PHE A 157 4.09 -10.82 -17.80
C PHE A 157 3.06 -11.52 -18.70
N LYS A 158 2.39 -12.58 -18.21
CA LYS A 158 1.36 -13.27 -18.99
C LYS A 158 0.18 -12.41 -19.37
N ARG A 159 -0.24 -11.49 -18.49
CA ARG A 159 -1.33 -10.56 -18.78
C ARG A 159 -0.93 -9.61 -19.90
N ALA A 160 0.20 -8.93 -19.75
CA ALA A 160 0.70 -7.99 -20.76
C ALA A 160 1.08 -8.68 -22.08
N TYR A 161 1.52 -9.96 -22.03
CA TYR A 161 1.83 -10.75 -23.23
C TYR A 161 0.59 -11.06 -24.07
N LYS A 162 -0.61 -11.16 -23.46
CA LYS A 162 -1.88 -11.43 -24.13
C LYS A 162 -2.59 -10.16 -24.65
N ASP A 163 -2.17 -9.01 -24.22
CA ASP A 163 -2.77 -7.73 -24.56
C ASP A 163 -1.90 -7.05 -25.62
N ASP A 164 -2.41 -6.99 -26.86
CA ASP A 164 -1.65 -6.42 -27.99
C ASP A 164 -1.47 -4.90 -27.89
N ASP A 165 -2.28 -4.21 -27.10
CA ASP A 165 -2.17 -2.77 -26.86
C ASP A 165 -1.11 -2.42 -25.79
N GLU A 166 -0.64 -3.40 -25.01
CA GLU A 166 0.41 -3.23 -24.00
C GLU A 166 1.82 -3.35 -24.62
N LEU A 167 2.82 -2.75 -23.97
CA LEU A 167 4.24 -2.93 -24.33
C LEU A 167 4.63 -4.41 -24.23
N VAL A 168 5.61 -4.82 -25.04
CA VAL A 168 6.18 -6.16 -24.95
C VAL A 168 6.73 -6.39 -23.53
N PRO A 169 6.20 -7.34 -22.74
CA PRO A 169 6.62 -7.52 -21.35
C PRO A 169 8.02 -8.14 -21.27
N VAL A 170 8.83 -7.62 -20.36
CA VAL A 170 10.12 -8.23 -19.95
C VAL A 170 10.13 -8.38 -18.44
N LEU A 171 10.80 -9.43 -17.98
CA LEU A 171 10.94 -9.75 -16.57
C LEU A 171 12.43 -9.89 -16.24
N PHE A 172 12.92 -9.06 -15.31
CA PHE A 172 14.31 -9.06 -14.87
C PHE A 172 14.43 -9.22 -13.36
N SER A 173 15.65 -9.50 -12.88
CA SER A 173 15.86 -9.88 -11.50
C SER A 173 15.78 -8.72 -10.53
N ASP A 174 16.24 -7.54 -10.93
CA ASP A 174 16.44 -6.38 -10.05
C ASP A 174 17.36 -6.75 -8.86
N LEU A 175 18.45 -7.46 -9.20
CA LEU A 175 19.32 -8.10 -8.21
C LEU A 175 20.42 -7.15 -7.75
N ILE A 176 20.52 -6.99 -6.43
CA ILE A 176 21.65 -6.30 -5.78
C ILE A 176 22.72 -7.35 -5.41
N PHE A 177 23.91 -7.24 -5.99
CA PHE A 177 25.03 -8.16 -5.74
C PHE A 177 25.76 -7.83 -4.44
N LYS A 178 25.20 -8.28 -3.31
CA LYS A 178 25.77 -8.11 -1.97
C LYS A 178 26.36 -9.39 -1.41
N ALA A 179 27.35 -9.26 -0.53
CA ALA A 179 28.09 -10.39 0.04
C ALA A 179 27.20 -11.42 0.76
N GLN A 180 26.08 -11.01 1.36
CA GLN A 180 25.16 -11.89 2.08
C GLN A 180 24.17 -12.64 1.20
N LEU A 181 24.30 -12.51 -0.13
CA LEU A 181 23.38 -13.15 -1.08
C LEU A 181 23.55 -14.67 -1.08
N THR A 182 22.48 -15.41 -0.74
CA THR A 182 22.48 -16.88 -0.66
C THR A 182 21.65 -17.55 -1.76
N ASN A 183 20.63 -16.88 -2.27
CA ASN A 183 19.74 -17.38 -3.32
C ASN A 183 19.62 -16.33 -4.43
N PHE A 184 19.51 -16.81 -5.66
CA PHE A 184 19.35 -15.95 -6.81
C PHE A 184 17.90 -15.92 -7.29
N PRO A 185 17.36 -14.75 -7.63
CA PRO A 185 16.04 -14.64 -8.25
C PRO A 185 16.06 -15.24 -9.64
N THR A 186 14.96 -15.90 -10.02
CA THR A 186 14.79 -16.56 -11.31
C THR A 186 13.91 -15.76 -12.27
N ARG A 187 14.04 -14.44 -12.21
CA ARG A 187 13.32 -13.49 -13.07
C ARG A 187 14.21 -13.04 -14.21
N GLN A 188 14.27 -13.81 -15.27
CA GLN A 188 15.04 -13.50 -16.48
C GLN A 188 14.16 -13.67 -17.70
N THR A 189 14.51 -12.98 -18.78
CA THR A 189 13.82 -13.05 -20.06
C THR A 189 14.64 -13.82 -21.09
N PHE A 190 13.99 -14.66 -21.87
CA PHE A 190 14.59 -15.33 -23.02
C PHE A 190 14.26 -14.56 -24.30
N VAL A 191 15.26 -14.32 -25.13
CA VAL A 191 15.15 -13.63 -26.41
C VAL A 191 15.57 -14.55 -27.56
N ASP A 192 14.81 -14.54 -28.66
CA ASP A 192 15.07 -15.41 -29.81
C ASP A 192 16.07 -14.74 -30.79
N LEU A 193 17.35 -14.94 -30.50
CA LEU A 193 18.45 -14.47 -31.36
C LEU A 193 19.64 -15.45 -31.33
N ASN A 194 20.43 -15.42 -32.38
CA ASN A 194 21.62 -16.29 -32.51
C ASN A 194 22.82 -15.71 -31.79
N GLU A 195 23.13 -14.44 -32.05
CA GLU A 195 24.25 -13.72 -31.44
C GLU A 195 23.74 -12.53 -30.64
N ILE A 196 24.32 -12.34 -29.45
CA ILE A 196 23.95 -11.25 -28.57
C ILE A 196 24.62 -9.96 -29.01
N SER A 197 23.79 -8.96 -29.27
CA SER A 197 24.19 -7.58 -29.51
C SER A 197 23.09 -6.64 -29.04
N LEU A 198 23.43 -5.39 -28.75
CA LEU A 198 22.43 -4.39 -28.37
C LEU A 198 21.30 -4.28 -29.42
N ALA A 199 21.67 -4.18 -30.69
CA ALA A 199 20.75 -4.10 -31.81
C ALA A 199 19.88 -5.35 -31.95
N GLY A 200 20.46 -6.54 -31.73
CA GLY A 200 19.75 -7.82 -31.76
C GLY A 200 18.71 -7.90 -30.65
N ILE A 201 19.08 -7.60 -29.41
CA ILE A 201 18.15 -7.55 -28.26
C ILE A 201 17.06 -6.52 -28.53
N LYS A 202 17.42 -5.29 -28.94
CA LYS A 202 16.45 -4.23 -29.25
C LYS A 202 15.42 -4.67 -30.29
N SER A 203 15.87 -5.38 -31.33
CA SER A 203 14.97 -5.94 -32.35
C SER A 203 14.01 -6.99 -31.79
N CYS A 204 14.46 -7.84 -30.85
CA CYS A 204 13.59 -8.82 -30.20
C CYS A 204 12.56 -8.14 -29.30
N LEU A 205 12.92 -7.03 -28.65
CA LEU A 205 12.02 -6.30 -27.76
C LEU A 205 10.85 -5.59 -28.50
N PHE A 206 10.89 -5.54 -29.82
CA PHE A 206 9.77 -5.08 -30.66
C PHE A 206 8.77 -6.19 -31.03
N ASP A 207 9.13 -7.46 -30.82
CA ASP A 207 8.37 -8.61 -31.29
C ASP A 207 8.07 -9.57 -30.15
N ARG A 208 6.78 -9.61 -29.72
CA ARG A 208 6.33 -10.49 -28.63
C ARG A 208 6.69 -11.97 -28.88
N SER A 209 6.66 -12.40 -30.13
CA SER A 209 6.94 -13.81 -30.47
C SER A 209 8.40 -14.22 -30.20
N LYS A 210 9.29 -13.22 -30.07
CA LYS A 210 10.71 -13.42 -29.77
C LYS A 210 11.08 -13.35 -28.30
N ILE A 211 10.09 -13.15 -27.43
CA ILE A 211 10.28 -13.03 -25.98
C ILE A 211 9.57 -14.19 -25.28
N ALA A 212 10.26 -14.86 -24.36
CA ALA A 212 9.71 -15.96 -23.58
C ALA A 212 10.22 -15.99 -22.14
N LEU A 213 9.47 -16.70 -21.26
CA LEU A 213 9.88 -16.97 -19.88
C LEU A 213 10.77 -18.22 -19.76
N THR A 214 10.80 -19.07 -20.79
CA THR A 214 11.61 -20.29 -20.82
C THR A 214 12.21 -20.51 -22.21
N LYS A 215 13.29 -21.28 -22.27
CA LYS A 215 14.01 -21.55 -23.52
C LYS A 215 13.17 -22.32 -24.54
N ASP A 216 12.50 -23.38 -24.11
CA ASP A 216 11.85 -24.36 -24.97
C ASP A 216 10.35 -24.54 -24.70
N SER A 217 9.85 -24.09 -23.55
CA SER A 217 8.48 -24.32 -23.08
C SER A 217 7.56 -23.08 -23.17
N GLY A 218 8.05 -22.00 -23.78
CA GLY A 218 7.29 -20.75 -23.95
C GLY A 218 6.90 -20.07 -22.63
N ASN A 219 5.65 -19.55 -22.58
CA ASN A 219 5.17 -18.72 -21.47
C ASN A 219 4.23 -19.46 -20.51
N ASP A 220 3.99 -20.76 -20.70
CA ASP A 220 3.19 -21.58 -19.80
C ASP A 220 3.99 -22.14 -18.62
N PHE A 221 5.31 -21.98 -18.66
CA PHE A 221 6.25 -22.40 -17.64
C PHE A 221 7.15 -21.25 -17.22
N PHE A 222 7.74 -21.39 -16.04
CA PHE A 222 8.76 -20.49 -15.51
C PHE A 222 9.78 -21.27 -14.69
N GLN A 223 10.98 -20.77 -14.59
CA GLN A 223 12.01 -21.34 -13.72
C GLN A 223 11.70 -20.91 -12.27
N ALA A 224 11.40 -21.90 -11.41
CA ALA A 224 10.96 -21.66 -10.03
C ALA A 224 12.10 -21.64 -9.02
N THR A 225 13.24 -22.25 -9.33
CA THR A 225 14.45 -22.28 -8.48
C THR A 225 15.71 -22.05 -9.32
N ASP A 226 16.75 -21.60 -8.66
CA ASP A 226 18.07 -21.39 -9.27
C ASP A 226 18.73 -22.68 -9.82
N ASN A 227 18.26 -23.85 -9.41
CA ASN A 227 18.68 -25.16 -9.91
C ASN A 227 17.95 -25.62 -11.19
N GLY A 228 17.21 -24.73 -11.85
CA GLY A 228 16.55 -25.05 -13.13
C GLY A 228 15.18 -25.76 -13.00
N LEU A 229 14.59 -25.86 -11.81
CA LEU A 229 13.24 -26.43 -11.66
C LEU A 229 12.23 -25.61 -12.43
N LEU A 230 11.58 -26.20 -13.44
CA LEU A 230 10.48 -25.59 -14.16
C LEU A 230 9.14 -25.96 -13.53
N LEU A 231 8.26 -24.97 -13.37
CA LEU A 231 6.88 -25.13 -12.95
C LEU A 231 5.93 -24.44 -13.93
N SER A 232 4.68 -24.91 -13.97
CA SER A 232 3.64 -24.24 -14.76
C SER A 232 3.24 -22.90 -14.13
N THR A 233 2.94 -21.93 -14.96
CA THR A 233 2.37 -20.65 -14.55
C THR A 233 0.92 -20.73 -14.04
N GLY A 234 0.33 -21.94 -14.03
CA GLY A 234 -0.96 -22.24 -13.43
C GLY A 234 -0.81 -22.97 -12.10
N LEU A 235 -1.54 -24.11 -11.96
CA LEU A 235 -1.59 -24.91 -10.73
C LEU A 235 -0.58 -26.06 -10.77
N ASN A 236 0.33 -26.09 -9.81
CA ASN A 236 1.33 -27.12 -9.63
C ASN A 236 1.08 -27.91 -8.35
N ILE A 237 1.30 -29.20 -8.38
CA ILE A 237 1.34 -30.03 -7.17
C ILE A 237 2.72 -30.65 -7.00
N ILE A 238 3.25 -30.57 -5.78
CA ILE A 238 4.47 -31.27 -5.38
C ILE A 238 4.07 -32.45 -4.49
N LEU A 239 4.39 -33.66 -4.93
CA LEU A 239 4.16 -34.92 -4.22
C LEU A 239 5.48 -35.55 -3.77
N GLY A 240 5.42 -36.50 -2.87
CA GLY A 240 6.57 -37.27 -2.43
C GLY A 240 6.39 -37.84 -1.03
N GLY A 241 7.18 -38.82 -0.68
CA GLY A 241 7.18 -39.45 0.64
C GLY A 241 7.58 -38.47 1.74
N ARG A 242 7.49 -38.88 3.01
CA ARG A 242 7.99 -38.06 4.13
C ARG A 242 9.51 -37.88 4.04
N SER A 243 9.99 -36.71 4.39
CA SER A 243 11.42 -36.36 4.40
C SER A 243 12.11 -36.47 3.03
N THR A 244 11.38 -36.30 1.91
CA THR A 244 11.94 -36.24 0.55
C THR A 244 12.31 -34.82 0.10
N GLY A 245 12.12 -33.80 0.96
CA GLY A 245 12.52 -32.42 0.67
C GLY A 245 11.41 -31.51 0.14
N LYS A 246 10.12 -31.91 0.24
CA LYS A 246 8.98 -31.09 -0.24
C LYS A 246 8.98 -29.65 0.31
N SER A 247 8.98 -29.50 1.64
CA SER A 247 8.97 -28.16 2.28
C SER A 247 10.25 -27.38 1.99
N VAL A 248 11.42 -28.06 1.90
CA VAL A 248 12.67 -27.42 1.48
C VAL A 248 12.58 -26.89 0.05
N THR A 249 11.87 -27.62 -0.84
CA THR A 249 11.61 -27.14 -2.21
C THR A 249 10.74 -25.87 -2.19
N LEU A 250 9.68 -25.83 -1.37
CA LEU A 250 8.86 -24.62 -1.21
C LEU A 250 9.65 -23.46 -0.65
N ASP A 251 10.52 -23.68 0.37
CA ASP A 251 11.39 -22.64 0.92
C ASP A 251 12.33 -22.06 -0.16
N LYS A 252 12.91 -22.90 -1.04
CA LYS A 252 13.75 -22.45 -2.16
C LYS A 252 12.93 -21.65 -3.19
N ILE A 253 11.75 -22.15 -3.58
CA ILE A 253 10.86 -21.42 -4.50
C ILE A 253 10.48 -20.05 -3.92
N SER A 254 10.13 -20.00 -2.63
CA SER A 254 9.81 -18.76 -1.92
C SER A 254 10.99 -17.77 -1.94
N ALA A 255 12.20 -18.27 -1.68
CA ALA A 255 13.41 -17.45 -1.68
C ALA A 255 13.78 -16.89 -3.06
N SER A 256 13.52 -17.67 -4.13
CA SER A 256 13.82 -17.28 -5.52
C SER A 256 12.74 -16.36 -6.12
N SER A 257 11.53 -16.36 -5.58
CA SER A 257 10.38 -15.60 -6.10
C SER A 257 10.36 -14.13 -5.69
N GLY A 258 10.92 -13.79 -4.52
CA GLY A 258 10.96 -12.43 -3.96
C GLY A 258 9.66 -11.94 -3.36
N ASN A 259 8.49 -12.21 -3.94
CA ASN A 259 7.17 -11.77 -3.45
C ASN A 259 6.16 -12.92 -3.49
N ALA A 260 6.40 -13.99 -2.69
CA ALA A 260 5.53 -15.13 -2.58
C ALA A 260 4.72 -15.11 -1.29
N LYS A 261 3.44 -15.49 -1.39
CA LYS A 261 2.63 -15.83 -0.22
C LYS A 261 2.86 -17.29 0.12
N TYR A 262 3.45 -17.57 1.27
CA TYR A 262 3.74 -18.91 1.73
C TYR A 262 2.90 -19.28 2.96
N ILE A 263 1.91 -20.14 2.76
CA ILE A 263 1.08 -20.73 3.82
C ILE A 263 1.75 -22.03 4.29
N LYS A 264 2.44 -21.95 5.43
CA LYS A 264 3.21 -23.08 6.00
C LYS A 264 2.31 -24.08 6.70
N GLN A 265 2.69 -25.35 6.69
CA GLN A 265 2.06 -26.42 7.46
C GLN A 265 1.87 -26.01 8.94
N PHE A 266 0.71 -26.29 9.49
CA PHE A 266 0.31 -25.95 10.87
C PHE A 266 0.36 -24.45 11.23
N SER A 267 0.76 -23.55 10.33
CA SER A 267 0.79 -22.14 10.65
C SER A 267 -0.58 -21.56 11.02
N LEU A 268 -1.65 -22.22 10.59
CA LEU A 268 -3.03 -21.84 10.85
C LEU A 268 -3.58 -22.42 12.15
N LEU A 269 -2.97 -23.47 12.72
CA LEU A 269 -3.37 -24.06 14.00
C LEU A 269 -2.76 -23.34 15.22
N HIS A 270 -1.60 -22.72 15.04
CA HIS A 270 -0.98 -21.92 16.09
C HIS A 270 -1.54 -20.50 16.03
N ASN A 271 -2.22 -20.06 17.10
CA ASN A 271 -2.80 -18.73 17.25
C ASN A 271 -4.02 -18.41 16.37
N ASP A 272 -4.84 -19.42 16.02
CA ASP A 272 -6.06 -19.23 15.23
C ASP A 272 -6.98 -18.15 15.81
N GLU A 273 -7.16 -18.16 17.13
CA GLU A 273 -8.01 -17.19 17.83
C GLU A 273 -7.41 -15.78 17.80
N GLU A 274 -6.09 -15.66 17.94
CA GLU A 274 -5.42 -14.35 17.85
C GLU A 274 -5.50 -13.79 16.43
N ARG A 275 -5.21 -14.58 15.40
CA ARG A 275 -5.30 -14.18 13.99
C ARG A 275 -6.71 -13.80 13.59
N PHE A 276 -7.70 -14.63 13.93
CA PHE A 276 -9.10 -14.33 13.70
C PHE A 276 -9.50 -13.00 14.35
N ASN A 277 -9.07 -12.78 15.60
CA ASN A 277 -9.32 -11.54 16.30
C ASN A 277 -8.59 -10.33 15.70
N GLU A 278 -7.36 -10.51 15.22
CA GLU A 278 -6.59 -9.45 14.55
C GLU A 278 -7.21 -9.07 13.21
N THR A 279 -7.59 -10.04 12.40
CA THR A 279 -8.30 -9.83 11.13
C THR A 279 -9.61 -9.07 11.36
N ASN A 280 -10.40 -9.50 12.35
CA ASN A 280 -11.63 -8.82 12.72
C ASN A 280 -11.38 -7.41 13.27
N LYS A 281 -10.34 -7.19 14.08
CA LYS A 281 -9.96 -5.86 14.58
C LYS A 281 -9.57 -4.91 13.45
N ALA A 282 -8.76 -5.35 12.49
CA ALA A 282 -8.35 -4.54 11.35
C ALA A 282 -9.57 -4.14 10.50
N ARG A 283 -10.46 -5.10 10.21
CA ARG A 283 -11.72 -4.88 9.49
C ARG A 283 -12.64 -3.91 10.24
N LEU A 284 -12.83 -4.13 11.54
CA LEU A 284 -13.64 -3.24 12.40
C LEU A 284 -13.08 -1.82 12.43
N SER A 285 -11.77 -1.65 12.46
CA SER A 285 -11.14 -0.32 12.46
C SER A 285 -11.47 0.45 11.17
N LEU A 286 -11.45 -0.22 10.02
CA LEU A 286 -11.78 0.39 8.73
C LEU A 286 -13.27 0.78 8.66
N ILE A 287 -14.16 -0.14 9.05
CA ILE A 287 -15.61 0.10 9.07
C ILE A 287 -15.95 1.20 10.07
N HIS A 288 -15.34 1.20 11.24
CA HIS A 288 -15.52 2.20 12.28
C HIS A 288 -15.15 3.60 11.78
N HIS A 289 -14.01 3.73 11.10
CA HIS A 289 -13.57 5.01 10.53
C HIS A 289 -14.57 5.53 9.47
N ASN A 290 -14.99 4.67 8.57
CA ASN A 290 -15.89 5.04 7.47
C ASN A 290 -17.30 5.37 7.99
N PHE A 291 -17.84 4.55 8.88
CA PHE A 291 -19.20 4.70 9.40
C PHE A 291 -19.36 5.90 10.34
N LEU A 292 -18.40 6.15 11.22
CA LEU A 292 -18.44 7.25 12.18
C LEU A 292 -17.83 8.56 11.69
N GLY A 293 -17.30 8.62 10.47
CA GLY A 293 -16.64 9.81 9.93
C GLY A 293 -17.56 11.05 9.93
N GLU A 294 -18.81 10.91 9.52
CA GLU A 294 -19.78 12.02 9.56
C GLU A 294 -20.23 12.36 10.99
N PHE A 295 -20.38 11.35 11.83
CA PHE A 295 -20.71 11.59 13.24
C PHE A 295 -19.58 12.32 13.98
N ARG A 296 -18.35 12.03 13.67
CA ARG A 296 -17.18 12.76 14.18
C ARG A 296 -17.30 14.26 13.93
N LYS A 297 -17.66 14.67 12.70
CA LYS A 297 -17.86 16.09 12.35
C LYS A 297 -18.97 16.75 13.16
N VAL A 298 -20.01 15.98 13.50
CA VAL A 298 -21.10 16.46 14.37
C VAL A 298 -20.58 16.68 15.79
N VAL A 299 -19.84 15.71 16.34
CA VAL A 299 -19.24 15.82 17.68
C VAL A 299 -18.28 17.01 17.78
N GLU A 300 -17.41 17.21 16.78
CA GLU A 300 -16.47 18.34 16.73
C GLU A 300 -17.18 19.70 16.80
N LYS A 301 -18.38 19.83 16.21
CA LYS A 301 -19.17 21.05 16.29
C LYS A 301 -19.88 21.23 17.64
N ILE A 302 -20.38 20.15 18.24
CA ILE A 302 -21.12 20.22 19.49
C ILE A 302 -20.20 20.40 20.71
N VAL A 303 -18.96 19.95 20.65
CA VAL A 303 -17.94 20.14 21.70
C VAL A 303 -17.67 21.62 21.99
N GLN A 304 -17.90 22.51 21.01
CA GLN A 304 -17.72 23.94 21.14
C GLN A 304 -18.91 24.67 21.79
N VAL A 305 -20.04 23.99 21.98
CA VAL A 305 -21.24 24.58 22.58
C VAL A 305 -21.17 24.49 24.10
N ASP A 306 -21.41 25.61 24.77
CA ASP A 306 -21.48 25.72 26.23
C ASP A 306 -22.86 26.23 26.64
N VAL A 307 -23.76 25.29 26.95
CA VAL A 307 -25.15 25.59 27.36
C VAL A 307 -25.20 26.24 28.75
N GLU A 308 -24.27 25.87 29.66
CA GLU A 308 -24.21 26.47 31.00
C GLU A 308 -23.84 27.93 30.92
N GLN A 309 -22.84 28.27 30.10
CA GLN A 309 -22.45 29.67 29.85
C GLN A 309 -23.58 30.45 29.19
N ASN A 310 -24.31 29.84 28.23
CA ASN A 310 -25.49 30.46 27.62
C ASN A 310 -26.59 30.79 28.65
N HIS A 311 -26.84 29.91 29.62
CA HIS A 311 -27.78 30.18 30.73
C HIS A 311 -27.27 31.28 31.66
N ILE A 312 -26.00 31.34 31.97
CA ILE A 312 -25.38 32.42 32.76
C ILE A 312 -25.52 33.77 32.02
N ASP A 313 -25.22 33.78 30.73
CA ASP A 313 -25.32 34.98 29.88
C ASP A 313 -26.79 35.50 29.86
N ILE A 314 -27.78 34.63 29.72
CA ILE A 314 -29.22 34.98 29.78
C ILE A 314 -29.59 35.55 31.14
N ASN A 315 -29.16 34.93 32.25
CA ASN A 315 -29.47 35.41 33.60
C ASN A 315 -28.85 36.75 33.86
N ASN A 316 -27.57 36.98 33.47
CA ASN A 316 -26.89 38.25 33.58
C ASN A 316 -27.61 39.36 32.79
N TYR A 317 -28.05 39.02 31.56
CA TYR A 317 -28.85 39.94 30.75
C TYR A 317 -30.20 40.28 31.44
N LEU A 318 -30.95 39.29 31.96
CA LEU A 318 -32.22 39.54 32.68
C LEU A 318 -32.01 40.38 33.94
N ASP A 319 -30.93 40.14 34.70
CA ASP A 319 -30.62 40.92 35.91
C ASP A 319 -30.19 42.33 35.55
N SER A 320 -29.46 42.52 34.44
CA SER A 320 -29.11 43.87 33.92
C SER A 320 -30.38 44.64 33.52
N LEU A 321 -31.34 43.98 32.88
CA LEU A 321 -32.63 44.55 32.53
C LEU A 321 -33.46 45.00 33.79
N LYS A 322 -33.53 44.11 34.81
CA LYS A 322 -34.21 44.43 36.06
C LYS A 322 -33.59 45.62 36.75
N LYS A 323 -32.26 45.63 36.82
CA LYS A 323 -31.51 46.75 37.41
C LYS A 323 -31.74 48.03 36.64
N PHE A 324 -31.67 48.01 35.32
CA PHE A 324 -31.99 49.14 34.46
C PHE A 324 -33.39 49.69 34.70
N ALA A 325 -34.42 48.80 34.76
CA ALA A 325 -35.81 49.17 35.02
C ALA A 325 -35.98 49.84 36.39
N SER A 326 -35.40 49.26 37.47
CA SER A 326 -35.55 49.79 38.84
C SER A 326 -34.82 51.13 39.04
N GLU A 327 -33.68 51.31 38.34
CA GLU A 327 -32.94 52.56 38.38
C GLU A 327 -33.65 53.69 37.61
N ASN A 328 -34.30 53.35 36.46
CA ASN A 328 -35.03 54.32 35.64
C ASN A 328 -36.29 54.87 36.33
N GLU A 329 -36.91 54.11 37.23
CA GLU A 329 -38.03 54.60 38.01
C GLU A 329 -37.65 55.72 39.03
N LYS A 330 -36.38 55.73 39.46
CA LYS A 330 -35.86 56.60 40.51
C LYS A 330 -35.13 57.86 39.99
N LYS A 331 -34.98 58.01 38.67
CA LYS A 331 -34.13 59.07 38.06
C LYS A 331 -34.93 60.22 37.49
N ASP A 332 -34.31 61.45 37.58
CA ASP A 332 -34.81 62.64 36.89
C ASP A 332 -34.58 62.57 35.37
N LEU A 333 -35.10 63.55 34.60
CA LEU A 333 -35.03 63.59 33.16
C LEU A 333 -33.59 63.64 32.59
N TYR A 334 -32.65 64.17 33.32
CA TYR A 334 -31.25 64.32 32.88
C TYR A 334 -30.44 63.04 33.09
N SER A 335 -30.74 62.30 34.13
CA SER A 335 -30.04 61.03 34.39
C SER A 335 -30.60 59.85 33.59
N LYS A 336 -31.66 60.03 32.79
CA LYS A 336 -32.25 59.03 31.90
C LYS A 336 -31.62 58.96 30.50
N CYS A 337 -30.61 59.82 30.21
CA CYS A 337 -29.92 59.80 28.93
C CYS A 337 -29.11 58.51 28.75
N VAL A 338 -29.39 57.76 27.69
CA VAL A 338 -28.61 56.60 27.29
C VAL A 338 -27.63 57.02 26.22
N ILE A 339 -26.33 56.77 26.48
CA ILE A 339 -25.28 57.02 25.50
C ILE A 339 -25.08 55.75 24.70
N PHE A 340 -25.39 55.80 23.41
CA PHE A 340 -25.14 54.71 22.49
C PHE A 340 -23.64 54.58 22.25
N SER A 341 -23.16 53.34 22.12
CA SER A 341 -21.83 53.04 21.67
C SER A 341 -21.86 52.79 20.16
N GLU A 342 -21.25 53.67 19.41
CA GLU A 342 -21.02 53.48 17.97
C GLU A 342 -19.53 53.24 17.72
N ASN A 343 -19.19 52.24 16.90
CA ASN A 343 -17.84 52.15 16.38
C ASN A 343 -17.68 53.20 15.30
N ALA A 344 -16.89 54.25 15.58
CA ALA A 344 -16.73 55.37 14.69
C ALA A 344 -16.06 54.98 13.34
N TYR A 345 -15.16 54.00 13.38
CA TYR A 345 -14.44 53.59 12.18
C TYR A 345 -14.25 52.06 12.11
N THR A 346 -14.41 51.53 10.91
CA THR A 346 -14.05 50.13 10.60
C THR A 346 -12.56 50.01 10.31
N ILE A 347 -11.91 49.02 10.90
CA ILE A 347 -10.50 48.70 10.67
C ILE A 347 -10.42 47.77 9.45
N ASN A 348 -9.54 48.11 8.51
CA ASN A 348 -9.36 47.33 7.29
C ASN A 348 -8.57 46.06 7.58
N ASP A 349 -9.01 44.93 7.04
CA ASP A 349 -8.24 43.68 7.06
C ASP A 349 -7.10 43.75 6.03
N LEU A 350 -5.87 43.57 6.48
CA LEU A 350 -4.66 43.65 5.66
C LEU A 350 -4.10 42.25 5.33
N THR A 351 -4.78 41.17 5.74
CA THR A 351 -4.31 39.75 5.57
C THR A 351 -4.00 39.45 4.12
N ASN A 352 -4.79 39.97 3.18
CA ASN A 352 -4.57 39.71 1.75
C ASN A 352 -3.34 40.48 1.23
N LEU A 353 -3.15 41.71 1.67
CA LEU A 353 -1.98 42.52 1.30
C LEU A 353 -0.69 41.87 1.80
N ASP A 354 -0.69 41.34 3.03
CA ASP A 354 0.46 40.65 3.61
C ASP A 354 0.81 39.36 2.82
N LYS A 355 -0.20 38.63 2.34
CA LYS A 355 0.03 37.44 1.47
C LYS A 355 0.69 37.84 0.14
N VAL A 356 0.23 38.94 -0.48
CA VAL A 356 0.80 39.41 -1.73
C VAL A 356 2.25 39.85 -1.54
N ILE A 357 2.54 40.61 -0.46
CA ILE A 357 3.92 41.03 -0.13
C ILE A 357 4.83 39.80 0.03
N LYS A 358 4.42 38.80 0.82
CA LYS A 358 5.20 37.56 1.02
C LYS A 358 5.43 36.79 -0.29
N SER A 359 4.46 36.78 -1.18
CA SER A 359 4.61 36.13 -2.49
C SER A 359 5.67 36.84 -3.34
N VAL A 360 5.64 38.17 -3.42
CA VAL A 360 6.65 38.96 -4.14
C VAL A 360 8.03 38.81 -3.50
N GLU A 361 8.13 38.83 -2.17
CA GLU A 361 9.40 38.57 -1.46
C GLU A 361 9.95 37.19 -1.73
N THR A 362 9.08 36.18 -1.82
CA THR A 362 9.48 34.78 -2.15
C THR A 362 10.08 34.73 -3.55
N LEU A 363 9.47 35.39 -4.54
CA LEU A 363 10.01 35.45 -5.91
C LEU A 363 11.37 36.18 -5.96
N ILE A 364 11.56 37.23 -5.17
CA ILE A 364 12.84 37.96 -5.13
C ILE A 364 13.95 37.15 -4.46
N LYS A 365 13.63 36.38 -3.41
CA LYS A 365 14.59 35.65 -2.58
C LYS A 365 14.85 34.21 -3.13
N ASN A 366 14.09 33.78 -4.11
CA ASN A 366 14.24 32.43 -4.68
C ASN A 366 15.52 32.36 -5.52
N ASN A 367 16.51 31.62 -5.06
CA ASN A 367 17.78 31.41 -5.77
C ASN A 367 17.73 30.18 -6.70
N GLU A 368 16.84 29.25 -6.43
CA GLU A 368 16.73 27.96 -7.14
C GLU A 368 16.15 28.11 -8.55
N TYR A 369 15.10 28.97 -8.69
CA TYR A 369 14.43 29.21 -9.98
C TYR A 369 14.71 30.62 -10.51
N GLN A 370 15.82 31.24 -10.11
CA GLN A 370 16.15 32.63 -10.44
C GLN A 370 16.24 32.87 -11.94
N ASP A 371 16.77 31.93 -12.67
CA ASP A 371 16.94 32.01 -14.14
C ASP A 371 15.58 32.05 -14.86
N ILE A 372 14.61 31.26 -14.39
CA ILE A 372 13.27 31.24 -14.94
C ILE A 372 12.54 32.56 -14.61
N ILE A 373 12.64 33.00 -13.35
CA ILE A 373 12.02 34.23 -12.89
C ILE A 373 12.56 35.44 -13.67
N GLN A 374 13.89 35.52 -13.85
CA GLN A 374 14.53 36.61 -14.59
C GLN A 374 14.21 36.65 -16.08
N LYS A 375 13.86 35.50 -16.67
CA LYS A 375 13.46 35.40 -18.08
C LYS A 375 12.11 36.08 -18.36
N HIS A 376 11.21 36.11 -17.35
CA HIS A 376 9.86 36.62 -17.49
C HIS A 376 9.58 37.89 -16.69
N LEU A 377 10.34 38.14 -15.61
CA LEU A 377 10.15 39.28 -14.71
C LEU A 377 11.51 39.93 -14.37
N ASP A 378 11.61 41.26 -14.53
CA ASP A 378 12.80 41.96 -14.09
C ASP A 378 12.82 42.03 -12.55
N ILE A 379 13.93 41.64 -11.94
CA ILE A 379 14.12 41.70 -10.48
C ILE A 379 14.03 43.13 -9.97
N SER A 380 14.47 44.13 -10.75
CA SER A 380 14.36 45.52 -10.40
C SER A 380 12.89 45.96 -10.31
N ASP A 381 12.05 45.45 -11.19
CA ASP A 381 10.60 45.71 -11.17
C ASP A 381 9.92 45.01 -9.99
N LEU A 382 10.30 43.77 -9.69
CA LEU A 382 9.81 43.06 -8.51
C LEU A 382 10.21 43.79 -7.20
N LYS A 383 11.43 44.32 -7.12
CA LYS A 383 11.89 45.10 -5.96
C LYS A 383 11.09 46.42 -5.85
N ARG A 384 10.81 47.09 -6.99
CA ARG A 384 9.97 48.32 -6.98
C ARG A 384 8.55 47.97 -6.51
N LEU A 385 7.97 46.89 -7.04
CA LEU A 385 6.65 46.43 -6.62
C LEU A 385 6.63 46.09 -5.11
N ALA A 386 7.65 45.40 -4.59
CA ALA A 386 7.74 45.09 -3.18
C ALA A 386 7.81 46.39 -2.31
N ILE A 387 8.54 47.39 -2.77
CA ILE A 387 8.64 48.69 -2.06
C ILE A 387 7.26 49.38 -2.06
N GLU A 388 6.56 49.44 -3.21
CA GLU A 388 5.25 50.07 -3.30
C GLU A 388 4.19 49.36 -2.44
N LEU A 389 4.19 48.03 -2.45
CA LEU A 389 3.28 47.22 -1.61
C LEU A 389 3.57 47.41 -0.13
N ASN A 390 4.84 47.44 0.27
CA ASN A 390 5.22 47.71 1.66
C ASN A 390 4.85 49.14 2.06
N GLN A 391 5.03 50.16 1.17
CA GLN A 391 4.59 51.52 1.44
C GLN A 391 3.06 51.54 1.64
N LYS A 392 2.29 50.84 0.78
CA LYS A 392 0.85 50.72 0.94
C LYS A 392 0.45 50.05 2.25
N ALA A 393 1.18 49.02 2.68
CA ALA A 393 0.96 48.36 3.97
C ALA A 393 1.25 49.28 5.14
N ILE A 394 2.34 50.09 5.07
CA ILE A 394 2.67 51.08 6.08
C ILE A 394 1.55 52.14 6.18
N ASP A 395 1.13 52.71 5.05
CA ASP A 395 0.08 53.73 5.00
C ASP A 395 -1.25 53.20 5.55
N SER A 396 -1.61 51.97 5.16
CA SER A 396 -2.83 51.27 5.64
C SER A 396 -2.75 50.97 7.14
N ASN A 397 -1.59 50.55 7.65
CA ASN A 397 -1.37 50.35 9.09
C ASN A 397 -1.44 51.66 9.88
N ILE A 398 -0.87 52.76 9.36
CA ILE A 398 -0.97 54.07 9.99
C ILE A 398 -2.44 54.48 10.04
N GLU A 399 -3.19 54.31 8.98
CA GLU A 399 -4.63 54.60 8.94
C GLU A 399 -5.43 53.73 9.93
N ASN A 400 -5.18 52.43 9.96
CA ASN A 400 -5.80 51.52 10.91
C ASN A 400 -5.46 51.88 12.37
N ASN A 401 -4.22 52.25 12.66
CA ASN A 401 -3.81 52.66 13.97
C ASN A 401 -4.52 53.97 14.39
N LYS A 402 -4.67 54.95 13.47
CA LYS A 402 -5.44 56.18 13.73
C LYS A 402 -6.90 55.86 14.03
N LYS A 403 -7.53 54.97 13.22
CA LYS A 403 -8.91 54.52 13.41
C LYS A 403 -9.08 53.80 14.76
N SER A 404 -8.17 52.90 15.08
CA SER A 404 -8.15 52.15 16.36
C SER A 404 -8.01 53.09 17.56
N TRP A 405 -7.08 54.08 17.47
CA TRP A 405 -6.89 55.07 18.51
C TRP A 405 -8.12 55.95 18.71
N ILE A 406 -8.77 56.42 17.63
CA ILE A 406 -10.02 57.18 17.71
C ILE A 406 -11.14 56.36 18.33
N ASN A 407 -11.29 55.07 17.92
CA ASN A 407 -12.28 54.17 18.49
C ASN A 407 -12.04 53.94 19.99
N SER A 408 -10.77 53.76 20.41
CA SER A 408 -10.39 53.62 21.81
C SER A 408 -10.72 54.89 22.59
N LEU A 409 -10.33 56.06 22.07
CA LEU A 409 -10.60 57.37 22.70
C LEU A 409 -12.12 57.61 22.84
N THR A 410 -12.88 57.30 21.78
CA THR A 410 -14.35 57.43 21.80
C THR A 410 -14.96 56.49 22.84
N SER A 411 -14.47 55.25 22.94
CA SER A 411 -14.88 54.28 23.95
C SER A 411 -14.58 54.76 25.37
N ASP A 412 -13.37 55.31 25.60
CA ASP A 412 -12.97 55.84 26.91
C ASP A 412 -13.81 57.04 27.32
N ILE A 413 -14.03 57.99 26.40
CA ILE A 413 -14.91 59.15 26.67
C ILE A 413 -16.33 58.69 26.97
N THR A 414 -16.86 57.74 26.18
CA THR A 414 -18.21 57.19 26.37
C THR A 414 -18.32 56.48 27.72
N ARG A 415 -17.31 55.76 28.14
CA ARG A 415 -17.23 55.08 29.45
C ARG A 415 -17.27 56.09 30.59
N GLU A 416 -16.44 57.16 30.53
CA GLU A 416 -16.42 58.21 31.56
C GLU A 416 -17.75 58.99 31.66
N LEU A 417 -18.35 59.27 30.51
CA LEU A 417 -19.64 59.91 30.46
C LEU A 417 -20.76 58.96 31.02
N ARG A 418 -20.68 57.66 30.74
CA ARG A 418 -21.61 56.66 31.32
C ARG A 418 -21.51 56.57 32.82
N ILE A 419 -20.32 56.68 33.43
CA ILE A 419 -20.14 56.72 34.87
C ILE A 419 -20.90 57.90 35.50
N LYS A 420 -20.91 59.05 34.81
CA LYS A 420 -21.58 60.28 35.30
C LYS A 420 -23.09 60.28 35.03
N THR A 421 -23.55 59.63 34.00
CA THR A 421 -24.99 59.52 33.66
C THR A 421 -25.72 58.44 34.48
N THR A 422 -25.02 57.60 35.29
CA THR A 422 -25.59 56.60 36.19
C THR A 422 -26.65 55.67 35.55
N GLY A 423 -26.59 55.51 34.24
CA GLY A 423 -27.45 54.51 33.55
C GLY A 423 -26.87 53.11 33.75
N ALA A 424 -27.63 52.19 34.31
CA ALA A 424 -27.25 50.79 34.25
C ALA A 424 -27.12 50.39 32.77
N VAL A 425 -26.01 49.78 32.41
CA VAL A 425 -25.78 49.29 31.05
C VAL A 425 -26.47 47.95 30.93
N ILE A 426 -27.31 47.81 29.91
CA ILE A 426 -27.86 46.48 29.53
C ILE A 426 -26.74 45.77 28.81
N GLU A 427 -26.38 44.59 29.28
CA GLU A 427 -25.40 43.69 28.58
C GLU A 427 -25.97 43.29 27.24
N ASP A 428 -25.15 43.35 26.20
CA ASP A 428 -25.50 42.81 24.89
C ASP A 428 -25.55 41.27 24.93
N LEU A 429 -26.63 40.67 24.46
CA LEU A 429 -26.77 39.25 24.39
C LEU A 429 -27.08 38.77 22.95
N ASP A 430 -26.22 37.90 22.41
CA ASP A 430 -26.44 37.30 21.11
C ASP A 430 -27.48 36.14 21.22
N PHE A 431 -28.77 36.51 21.18
CA PHE A 431 -29.87 35.55 21.18
C PHE A 431 -29.85 34.57 20.01
N TYR A 432 -29.31 35.00 18.85
CA TYR A 432 -29.23 34.12 17.66
C TYR A 432 -28.19 33.01 17.89
N ARG A 433 -27.01 33.32 18.44
CA ARG A 433 -26.01 32.35 18.83
C ARG A 433 -26.57 31.34 19.84
N ILE A 434 -27.22 31.82 20.87
CA ILE A 434 -27.79 30.96 21.91
C ILE A 434 -28.87 30.02 21.33
N GLY A 435 -29.80 30.57 20.54
CA GLY A 435 -30.82 29.76 19.88
C GLY A 435 -30.24 28.74 18.90
N LEU A 436 -29.18 29.08 18.20
CA LEU A 436 -28.48 28.17 17.32
C LEU A 436 -27.80 27.05 18.11
N ASP A 437 -27.22 27.34 19.26
CA ASP A 437 -26.57 26.35 20.12
C ASP A 437 -27.60 25.37 20.70
N GLU A 438 -28.77 25.82 21.12
CA GLU A 438 -29.89 24.94 21.54
C GLU A 438 -30.32 24.01 20.40
N VAL A 439 -30.48 24.52 19.18
CA VAL A 439 -30.85 23.71 18.01
C VAL A 439 -29.74 22.69 17.69
N LYS A 440 -28.45 23.05 17.85
CA LYS A 440 -27.33 22.09 17.68
C LYS A 440 -27.43 20.95 18.68
N VAL A 441 -27.68 21.26 19.96
CA VAL A 441 -27.85 20.26 21.03
C VAL A 441 -29.03 19.32 20.73
N GLU A 442 -30.22 19.90 20.39
CA GLU A 442 -31.39 19.12 20.03
C GLU A 442 -31.12 18.17 18.85
N LYS A 443 -30.49 18.66 17.79
CA LYS A 443 -30.11 17.84 16.64
C LYS A 443 -29.12 16.75 17.03
N PHE A 444 -28.14 17.06 17.88
CA PHE A 444 -27.18 16.09 18.37
C PHE A 444 -27.87 14.96 19.15
N GLU A 445 -28.81 15.28 20.08
CA GLU A 445 -29.59 14.28 20.80
C GLU A 445 -30.34 13.35 19.84
N LYS A 446 -30.98 13.91 18.80
CA LYS A 446 -31.67 13.13 17.75
C LYS A 446 -30.73 12.22 16.98
N VAL A 447 -29.57 12.74 16.55
CA VAL A 447 -28.56 11.96 15.82
C VAL A 447 -28.06 10.80 16.69
N VAL A 448 -27.72 11.05 17.95
CA VAL A 448 -27.26 10.00 18.87
C VAL A 448 -28.36 8.96 19.12
N SER A 449 -29.61 9.36 19.27
CA SER A 449 -30.71 8.43 19.46
C SER A 449 -30.93 7.50 18.25
N ILE A 450 -30.69 7.98 17.05
CA ILE A 450 -30.71 7.18 15.81
C ILE A 450 -29.50 6.26 15.73
N LEU A 451 -28.34 6.79 16.09
CA LEU A 451 -27.06 6.06 16.04
C LEU A 451 -27.05 4.87 17.01
N LYS A 452 -27.64 5.01 18.19
CA LYS A 452 -27.76 3.97 19.21
C LYS A 452 -28.64 2.79 18.79
N LYS A 453 -29.57 2.97 17.86
CA LYS A 453 -30.39 1.87 17.38
C LYS A 453 -29.55 0.76 16.78
N SER A 454 -29.74 -0.46 17.30
CA SER A 454 -29.05 -1.62 16.74
C SER A 454 -29.46 -1.83 15.29
N ARG A 455 -28.49 -1.86 14.40
CA ARG A 455 -28.69 -2.11 12.97
C ARG A 455 -27.48 -2.76 12.35
N GLU A 456 -27.71 -3.55 11.33
CA GLU A 456 -26.66 -4.04 10.45
C GLU A 456 -26.13 -2.89 9.59
N ILE A 457 -24.83 -2.70 9.57
CA ILE A 457 -24.15 -1.63 8.83
C ILE A 457 -23.29 -2.16 7.67
N HIS A 458 -22.86 -3.41 7.77
CA HIS A 458 -22.07 -4.07 6.74
C HIS A 458 -22.26 -5.58 6.81
N LYS A 459 -22.43 -6.20 5.64
CA LYS A 459 -22.45 -7.64 5.48
C LYS A 459 -21.47 -8.03 4.37
N GLU A 460 -20.61 -8.99 4.64
CA GLU A 460 -19.62 -9.51 3.70
C GLU A 460 -19.71 -11.03 3.70
N GLU A 461 -19.57 -11.65 2.54
CA GLU A 461 -19.51 -13.10 2.38
C GLU A 461 -18.09 -13.55 2.00
N LEU A 462 -17.56 -14.53 2.71
CA LEU A 462 -16.23 -15.08 2.54
C LEU A 462 -16.34 -16.61 2.45
N GLY A 463 -16.42 -17.17 1.22
CA GLY A 463 -16.74 -18.56 1.01
C GLY A 463 -18.07 -18.92 1.66
N LYS A 464 -18.09 -19.93 2.51
CA LYS A 464 -19.28 -20.34 3.28
C LYS A 464 -19.60 -19.46 4.49
N PHE A 465 -18.76 -18.47 4.80
CA PHE A 465 -18.92 -17.62 5.98
C PHE A 465 -19.59 -16.30 5.63
N SER A 466 -20.46 -15.84 6.54
CA SER A 466 -21.09 -14.53 6.47
C SER A 466 -20.65 -13.68 7.64
N ILE A 467 -20.06 -12.52 7.36
CA ILE A 467 -19.58 -11.59 8.37
C ILE A 467 -20.56 -10.44 8.44
N VAL A 468 -21.24 -10.34 9.57
CA VAL A 468 -22.23 -9.29 9.82
C VAL A 468 -21.67 -8.31 10.85
N THR A 469 -21.56 -7.05 10.44
CA THR A 469 -21.15 -5.96 11.33
C THR A 469 -22.36 -5.11 11.69
N SER A 470 -22.60 -4.95 12.98
CA SER A 470 -23.75 -4.24 13.51
C SER A 470 -23.37 -3.21 14.59
N THR A 471 -24.20 -2.18 14.70
CA THR A 471 -24.10 -1.22 15.80
C THR A 471 -24.88 -1.74 17.01
N LYS A 472 -24.36 -1.48 18.21
CA LYS A 472 -25.02 -1.76 19.49
C LYS A 472 -24.81 -0.61 20.46
N GLU A 473 -25.70 -0.47 21.42
CA GLU A 473 -25.55 0.45 22.54
C GLU A 473 -24.38 0.00 23.44
N MET A 474 -23.77 0.96 24.15
CA MET A 474 -22.85 0.64 25.23
C MET A 474 -23.61 0.07 26.41
N GLU A 475 -23.20 -1.06 26.94
CA GLU A 475 -23.88 -1.74 28.06
C GLU A 475 -23.42 -1.21 29.42
N GLY A 476 -22.24 -0.60 29.49
CA GLY A 476 -21.73 -0.09 30.76
C GLY A 476 -20.37 0.60 30.66
N ALA A 477 -19.88 1.05 31.80
CA ALA A 477 -18.57 1.70 31.92
C ALA A 477 -17.39 0.80 31.47
N SER A 478 -17.55 -0.51 31.52
CA SER A 478 -16.53 -1.47 31.06
C SER A 478 -16.30 -1.38 29.54
N ASP A 479 -17.34 -1.11 28.76
CA ASP A 479 -17.20 -0.95 27.32
C ASP A 479 -16.47 0.34 26.97
N LEU A 480 -16.72 1.41 27.75
CA LEU A 480 -16.01 2.67 27.60
C LEU A 480 -14.50 2.52 27.90
N GLN A 481 -14.15 1.71 28.92
CA GLN A 481 -12.75 1.39 29.23
C GLN A 481 -12.07 0.63 28.09
N LYS A 482 -12.80 -0.28 27.41
CA LYS A 482 -12.28 -0.98 26.22
C LYS A 482 -12.03 -0.02 25.06
N VAL A 483 -12.93 0.92 24.81
CA VAL A 483 -12.82 1.94 23.78
C VAL A 483 -11.69 2.91 24.08
N GLY A 484 -11.61 3.42 25.31
CA GLY A 484 -10.59 4.35 25.77
C GLY A 484 -9.20 3.71 25.94
N ARG A 485 -9.15 2.37 26.03
CA ARG A 485 -7.93 1.60 26.38
C ARG A 485 -7.24 2.10 27.65
N ASP A 486 -8.04 2.57 28.60
CA ASP A 486 -7.60 3.12 29.87
C ASP A 486 -8.45 2.58 31.04
N LYS A 487 -8.04 2.92 32.26
CA LYS A 487 -8.75 2.51 33.50
C LYS A 487 -9.52 3.67 34.14
N LYS A 488 -9.95 4.68 33.39
CA LYS A 488 -10.71 5.81 33.91
C LYS A 488 -12.06 5.36 34.48
N MET A 489 -12.56 6.10 35.44
CA MET A 489 -13.89 5.84 36.06
C MET A 489 -15.02 6.42 35.21
N TYR A 490 -15.36 5.73 34.13
CA TYR A 490 -16.45 6.16 33.21
C TYR A 490 -17.86 6.02 33.81
N SER A 491 -18.03 5.42 34.98
CA SER A 491 -19.34 5.21 35.61
C SER A 491 -20.10 6.51 35.90
N THR A 492 -19.41 7.61 36.17
CA THR A 492 -20.02 8.92 36.39
C THR A 492 -20.61 9.48 35.10
N ALA A 493 -19.85 9.48 34.01
CA ALA A 493 -20.32 9.93 32.69
C ALA A 493 -21.45 9.01 32.17
N PHE A 494 -21.30 7.70 32.34
CA PHE A 494 -22.25 6.71 31.83
C PHE A 494 -23.67 6.87 32.42
N ARG A 495 -23.84 7.49 33.59
CA ARG A 495 -25.15 7.79 34.16
C ARG A 495 -26.04 8.62 33.22
N SER A 496 -25.42 9.53 32.46
CA SER A 496 -26.11 10.39 31.49
C SER A 496 -26.26 9.76 30.11
N TYR A 497 -25.69 8.59 29.87
CA TYR A 497 -25.66 7.95 28.55
C TYR A 497 -27.04 7.75 27.93
N ASN A 498 -28.05 7.39 28.74
CA ASN A 498 -29.43 7.13 28.28
C ASN A 498 -30.37 8.32 28.49
N THR A 499 -29.97 9.37 29.23
CA THR A 499 -30.82 10.52 29.55
C THR A 499 -30.54 11.73 28.69
N SER A 500 -29.25 12.05 28.45
CA SER A 500 -28.85 13.17 27.61
C SER A 500 -27.47 12.89 26.98
N ALA A 501 -27.43 12.84 25.66
CA ALA A 501 -26.17 12.67 24.91
C ALA A 501 -25.22 13.84 25.10
N TYR A 502 -25.75 15.05 25.27
CA TYR A 502 -24.93 16.25 25.51
C TYR A 502 -24.32 16.22 26.92
N GLN A 503 -25.05 15.89 27.97
CA GLN A 503 -24.51 15.75 29.32
C GLN A 503 -23.50 14.60 29.40
N TYR A 504 -23.75 13.53 28.67
CA TYR A 504 -22.79 12.43 28.54
C TYR A 504 -21.49 12.86 27.88
N LEU A 505 -21.56 13.65 26.79
CA LEU A 505 -20.40 14.24 26.14
C LEU A 505 -19.56 15.10 27.09
N LEU A 506 -20.23 15.97 27.87
CA LEU A 506 -19.55 16.81 28.86
C LEU A 506 -18.87 15.96 29.95
N GLY A 507 -19.54 14.90 30.41
CA GLY A 507 -18.97 13.95 31.37
C GLY A 507 -17.70 13.26 30.84
N LEU A 508 -17.65 12.90 29.55
CA LEU A 508 -16.45 12.35 28.91
C LEU A 508 -15.32 13.38 28.83
N LYS A 509 -15.63 14.65 28.50
CA LYS A 509 -14.64 15.74 28.51
C LYS A 509 -14.05 15.96 29.90
N GLN A 510 -14.88 15.99 30.94
CA GLN A 510 -14.43 16.13 32.33
C GLN A 510 -13.50 14.99 32.78
N LEU A 511 -13.66 13.80 32.23
CA LEU A 511 -12.75 12.67 32.45
C LEU A 511 -11.45 12.76 31.61
N GLY A 512 -11.27 13.83 30.84
CA GLY A 512 -10.06 14.06 30.03
C GLY A 512 -9.98 13.13 28.82
N VAL A 513 -11.13 12.78 28.21
CA VAL A 513 -11.14 12.15 26.89
C VAL A 513 -10.85 13.24 25.85
N GLU A 514 -9.89 12.98 24.98
CA GLU A 514 -9.53 13.92 23.90
C GLU A 514 -10.70 14.17 22.96
N ASP A 515 -10.92 15.41 22.56
CA ASP A 515 -12.02 15.82 21.70
C ASP A 515 -12.06 15.02 20.38
N ALA A 516 -10.89 14.70 19.81
CA ALA A 516 -10.75 13.91 18.60
C ALA A 516 -11.24 12.46 18.73
N ASN A 517 -11.37 11.94 19.95
CA ASN A 517 -11.75 10.57 20.24
C ASN A 517 -13.17 10.42 20.80
N LEU A 518 -13.83 11.52 21.19
CA LEU A 518 -15.15 11.49 21.85
C LEU A 518 -16.22 10.71 21.06
N TYR A 519 -16.22 10.84 19.74
CA TYR A 519 -17.20 10.19 18.86
C TYR A 519 -17.23 8.65 19.00
N LYS A 520 -16.13 8.03 19.43
CA LYS A 520 -16.00 6.58 19.59
C LYS A 520 -16.77 6.01 20.77
N PHE A 521 -17.16 6.85 21.71
CA PHE A 521 -17.75 6.44 22.98
C PHE A 521 -19.28 6.34 22.95
N PHE A 522 -19.95 6.60 21.82
CA PHE A 522 -21.41 6.65 21.75
C PHE A 522 -22.05 5.32 21.38
N ILE A 523 -21.38 4.49 20.60
CA ILE A 523 -21.89 3.17 20.20
C ILE A 523 -20.74 2.16 20.14
N ARG A 524 -21.11 0.89 20.26
CA ARG A 524 -20.25 -0.26 20.03
C ARG A 524 -20.52 -0.79 18.62
N ILE A 525 -19.47 -1.04 17.85
CA ILE A 525 -19.55 -1.72 16.57
C ILE A 525 -18.98 -3.12 16.78
N GLU A 526 -19.78 -4.14 16.49
CA GLU A 526 -19.39 -5.54 16.62
C GLU A 526 -19.51 -6.22 15.27
N SER A 527 -18.52 -7.07 14.98
CA SER A 527 -18.55 -7.95 13.82
C SER A 527 -18.63 -9.39 14.31
N ILE A 528 -19.59 -10.12 13.80
CA ILE A 528 -19.83 -11.52 14.13
C ILE A 528 -19.73 -12.30 12.83
N THR A 529 -18.94 -13.37 12.84
CA THR A 529 -18.82 -14.29 11.71
C THR A 529 -19.73 -15.47 11.95
N PHE A 530 -20.60 -15.78 10.96
CA PHE A 530 -21.51 -16.88 10.95
C PHE A 530 -21.06 -17.92 9.91
N ASN A 531 -21.35 -19.19 10.18
CA ASN A 531 -21.25 -20.27 9.21
C ASN A 531 -22.47 -20.30 8.26
N GLU A 532 -22.49 -21.24 7.33
CA GLU A 532 -23.60 -21.36 6.36
C GLU A 532 -24.96 -21.70 7.00
N ASP A 533 -24.95 -22.30 8.18
CA ASP A 533 -26.15 -22.60 8.96
C ASP A 533 -26.65 -21.42 9.83
N GLY A 534 -25.93 -20.28 9.81
CA GLY A 534 -26.27 -19.08 10.56
C GLY A 534 -25.85 -19.11 12.03
N PHE A 535 -24.98 -20.05 12.44
CA PHE A 535 -24.41 -20.11 13.79
C PHE A 535 -23.06 -19.37 13.85
N ILE A 536 -22.71 -18.88 15.03
CA ILE A 536 -21.40 -18.29 15.27
C ILE A 536 -20.31 -19.35 15.07
N VAL A 537 -19.25 -19.01 14.31
CA VAL A 537 -18.16 -19.93 13.98
C VAL A 537 -17.52 -20.54 15.22
N SER A 538 -17.35 -21.86 15.18
CA SER A 538 -16.61 -22.65 16.19
C SER A 538 -15.09 -22.46 16.06
N GLY A 539 -14.31 -23.04 16.98
CA GLY A 539 -12.84 -22.99 16.92
C GLY A 539 -12.27 -23.57 15.62
N GLY A 540 -12.74 -24.73 15.18
CA GLY A 540 -12.32 -25.37 13.92
C GLY A 540 -12.68 -24.51 12.70
N GLU A 541 -13.90 -23.98 12.66
CA GLU A 541 -14.36 -23.13 11.56
C GLU A 541 -13.61 -21.78 11.49
N ARG A 542 -13.02 -21.31 12.60
CA ARG A 542 -12.12 -20.12 12.58
C ARG A 542 -10.85 -20.39 11.78
N SER A 543 -10.28 -21.59 11.91
CA SER A 543 -9.12 -22.01 11.11
C SER A 543 -9.45 -22.05 9.62
N GLU A 544 -10.62 -22.57 9.27
CA GLU A 544 -11.12 -22.61 7.90
C GLU A 544 -11.32 -21.18 7.35
N PHE A 545 -11.93 -20.30 8.13
CA PHE A 545 -12.08 -18.89 7.80
C PHE A 545 -10.72 -18.21 7.55
N ASN A 546 -9.75 -18.43 8.46
CA ASN A 546 -8.42 -17.88 8.33
C ASN A 546 -7.72 -18.36 7.05
N LEU A 547 -7.87 -19.65 6.68
CA LEU A 547 -7.29 -20.18 5.45
C LEU A 547 -7.91 -19.52 4.20
N ILE A 548 -9.23 -19.41 4.13
CA ILE A 548 -9.91 -18.74 3.00
C ILE A 548 -9.42 -17.30 2.88
N HIS A 549 -9.34 -16.59 4.01
CA HIS A 549 -8.87 -15.20 4.04
C HIS A 549 -7.41 -15.08 3.57
N GLU A 550 -6.52 -15.97 4.03
CA GLU A 550 -5.10 -16.00 3.62
C GLU A 550 -4.95 -16.32 2.12
N ILE A 551 -5.76 -17.23 1.59
CA ILE A 551 -5.73 -17.59 0.17
C ILE A 551 -6.28 -16.43 -0.69
N GLN A 552 -7.34 -15.75 -0.27
CA GLN A 552 -7.86 -14.58 -0.99
C GLN A 552 -6.89 -13.39 -0.93
N ASP A 553 -6.21 -13.20 0.20
CA ASP A 553 -5.18 -12.17 0.33
C ASP A 553 -3.96 -12.44 -0.57
N ALA A 554 -3.76 -13.71 -0.98
CA ALA A 554 -2.68 -14.10 -1.87
C ALA A 554 -2.72 -13.41 -3.24
N THR A 555 -3.86 -12.89 -3.69
CA THR A 555 -3.96 -12.12 -4.94
C THR A 555 -3.11 -10.83 -4.96
N LYS A 556 -2.61 -10.41 -3.80
CA LYS A 556 -1.66 -9.28 -3.67
C LYS A 556 -0.20 -9.67 -3.91
N TYR A 557 0.06 -10.97 -4.07
CA TYR A 557 1.39 -11.55 -4.27
C TYR A 557 1.55 -12.08 -5.70
N ASP A 558 2.76 -12.48 -6.05
CA ASP A 558 3.09 -12.94 -7.39
C ASP A 558 3.06 -14.46 -7.52
N LEU A 559 3.10 -15.17 -6.39
CA LEU A 559 3.11 -16.63 -6.29
C LEU A 559 2.46 -17.05 -4.97
N LEU A 560 1.62 -18.11 -5.02
CA LEU A 560 1.03 -18.72 -3.83
C LEU A 560 1.63 -20.11 -3.59
N LEU A 561 2.19 -20.31 -2.40
CA LEU A 561 2.73 -21.57 -1.92
C LEU A 561 1.88 -22.08 -0.75
N ILE A 562 1.44 -23.33 -0.80
CA ILE A 562 0.64 -23.96 0.26
C ILE A 562 1.29 -25.29 0.65
N ASP A 563 1.66 -25.43 1.91
CA ASP A 563 2.30 -26.64 2.45
C ASP A 563 1.32 -27.45 3.29
N GLU A 564 0.92 -28.60 2.78
CA GLU A 564 0.08 -29.63 3.43
C GLU A 564 -1.21 -29.06 4.07
N PRO A 565 -2.12 -28.46 3.28
CA PRO A 565 -3.35 -27.89 3.81
C PRO A 565 -4.22 -28.92 4.57
N GLU A 566 -4.12 -30.20 4.19
CA GLU A 566 -4.83 -31.30 4.83
C GLU A 566 -4.42 -31.59 6.27
N SER A 567 -3.29 -31.10 6.72
CA SER A 567 -2.84 -31.30 8.10
C SER A 567 -3.71 -30.58 9.14
N SER A 568 -4.51 -29.62 8.70
CA SER A 568 -5.32 -28.76 9.56
C SER A 568 -6.82 -28.84 9.32
N PHE A 569 -7.28 -29.45 8.20
CA PHE A 569 -8.66 -29.38 7.74
C PHE A 569 -9.18 -30.73 7.27
N ASP A 570 -10.50 -30.89 7.32
CA ASP A 570 -11.14 -32.09 6.78
C ASP A 570 -11.20 -32.10 5.25
N ASN A 571 -11.36 -33.30 4.68
CA ASN A 571 -11.36 -33.48 3.24
C ASN A 571 -12.58 -32.86 2.54
N ASP A 572 -13.72 -32.74 3.22
CA ASP A 572 -14.95 -32.18 2.63
C ASP A 572 -14.81 -30.68 2.41
N PHE A 573 -14.29 -29.97 3.41
CA PHE A 573 -13.97 -28.55 3.32
C PHE A 573 -12.92 -28.27 2.23
N LEU A 574 -11.83 -29.05 2.21
CA LEU A 574 -10.78 -28.89 1.20
C LEU A 574 -11.33 -29.09 -0.22
N ASN A 575 -12.16 -30.08 -0.42
CA ASN A 575 -12.71 -30.40 -1.75
C ASN A 575 -13.73 -29.39 -2.24
N LYS A 576 -14.64 -28.94 -1.38
CA LYS A 576 -15.75 -28.07 -1.79
C LYS A 576 -15.33 -26.62 -1.90
N GLU A 577 -14.60 -26.10 -0.91
CA GLU A 577 -14.28 -24.69 -0.80
C GLU A 577 -12.88 -24.37 -1.33
N ILE A 578 -11.86 -25.01 -0.75
CA ILE A 578 -10.46 -24.63 -0.99
C ILE A 578 -10.01 -24.94 -2.42
N ASN A 579 -10.37 -26.10 -2.95
CA ASN A 579 -9.98 -26.46 -4.31
C ASN A 579 -10.57 -25.51 -5.36
N ALA A 580 -11.80 -25.02 -5.17
CA ALA A 580 -12.41 -24.06 -6.07
C ALA A 580 -11.68 -22.70 -6.04
N ILE A 581 -11.33 -22.24 -4.84
CA ILE A 581 -10.60 -20.97 -4.66
C ILE A 581 -9.18 -21.09 -5.25
N ILE A 582 -8.45 -22.16 -4.94
CA ILE A 582 -7.10 -22.42 -5.49
C ILE A 582 -7.13 -22.46 -7.02
N LYS A 583 -8.10 -23.13 -7.63
CA LYS A 583 -8.26 -23.15 -9.09
C LYS A 583 -8.52 -21.77 -9.66
N HIS A 584 -9.37 -21.00 -9.03
CA HIS A 584 -9.62 -19.62 -9.47
C HIS A 584 -8.34 -18.78 -9.41
N ILE A 585 -7.62 -18.83 -8.30
CA ILE A 585 -6.35 -18.07 -8.14
C ILE A 585 -5.30 -18.55 -9.15
N SER A 586 -5.24 -19.85 -9.43
CA SER A 586 -4.28 -20.38 -10.41
C SER A 586 -4.51 -19.90 -11.86
N THR A 587 -5.65 -19.30 -12.16
CA THR A 587 -5.89 -18.60 -13.43
C THR A 587 -5.28 -17.20 -13.46
N LEU A 588 -5.01 -16.62 -12.28
CA LEU A 588 -4.50 -15.26 -12.10
C LEU A 588 -2.99 -15.24 -11.87
N MET A 589 -2.47 -16.26 -11.15
CA MET A 589 -1.06 -16.34 -10.73
C MET A 589 -0.63 -17.79 -10.55
N PRO A 590 0.67 -18.12 -10.60
CA PRO A 590 1.16 -19.45 -10.30
C PRO A 590 0.81 -19.87 -8.87
N VAL A 591 0.36 -21.12 -8.71
CA VAL A 591 0.07 -21.71 -7.40
C VAL A 591 0.83 -23.04 -7.29
N VAL A 592 1.47 -23.27 -6.15
CA VAL A 592 2.18 -24.52 -5.84
C VAL A 592 1.63 -25.09 -4.53
N VAL A 593 1.07 -26.28 -4.59
CA VAL A 593 0.53 -26.99 -3.45
C VAL A 593 1.38 -28.22 -3.16
N VAL A 594 1.84 -28.38 -1.94
CA VAL A 594 2.44 -29.61 -1.44
C VAL A 594 1.38 -30.39 -0.71
N THR A 595 1.20 -31.65 -1.04
CA THR A 595 0.27 -32.55 -0.36
C THR A 595 0.76 -33.97 -0.39
N HIS A 596 0.33 -34.76 0.58
CA HIS A 596 0.41 -36.25 0.58
C HIS A 596 -0.96 -36.86 0.79
N ASN A 597 -2.02 -36.10 0.72
CA ASN A 597 -3.39 -36.58 0.80
C ASN A 597 -3.90 -36.93 -0.59
N SER A 598 -4.31 -38.18 -0.76
CA SER A 598 -4.88 -38.67 -2.00
C SER A 598 -6.10 -37.89 -2.48
N THR A 599 -6.93 -37.48 -1.54
CA THR A 599 -8.15 -36.72 -1.82
C THR A 599 -7.84 -35.33 -2.38
N VAL A 600 -6.92 -34.62 -1.77
CA VAL A 600 -6.48 -33.28 -2.23
C VAL A 600 -5.73 -33.42 -3.57
N GLY A 601 -4.77 -34.38 -3.66
CA GLY A 601 -3.99 -34.60 -4.87
C GLY A 601 -4.82 -34.95 -6.09
N ALA A 602 -5.88 -35.76 -5.92
CA ALA A 602 -6.76 -36.17 -7.01
C ALA A 602 -7.82 -35.12 -7.37
N SER A 603 -8.37 -34.38 -6.39
CA SER A 603 -9.49 -33.46 -6.61
C SER A 603 -9.05 -32.09 -7.17
N ILE A 604 -7.84 -31.65 -6.89
CA ILE A 604 -7.31 -30.34 -7.32
C ILE A 604 -7.08 -30.28 -8.84
N LYS A 605 -6.80 -31.41 -9.52
CA LYS A 605 -6.52 -31.51 -10.97
C LYS A 605 -5.45 -30.50 -11.40
N PRO A 606 -4.18 -30.69 -11.06
CA PRO A 606 -3.10 -29.74 -11.37
C PRO A 606 -2.82 -29.66 -12.87
N ASN A 607 -2.25 -28.52 -13.29
CA ASN A 607 -1.69 -28.36 -14.62
C ASN A 607 -0.37 -29.13 -14.78
N PHE A 608 0.43 -29.21 -13.69
CA PHE A 608 1.76 -29.79 -13.71
C PHE A 608 2.08 -30.49 -12.38
N LEU A 609 2.85 -31.58 -12.47
CA LEU A 609 3.28 -32.40 -11.35
C LEU A 609 4.77 -32.25 -11.12
N ALA A 610 5.15 -32.24 -9.83
CA ALA A 610 6.51 -32.43 -9.40
C ALA A 610 6.55 -33.48 -8.31
N ILE A 611 7.41 -34.48 -8.44
CA ILE A 611 7.56 -35.57 -7.45
C ILE A 611 8.97 -35.50 -6.85
N THR A 612 9.04 -35.31 -5.54
CA THR A 612 10.31 -35.32 -4.80
C THR A 612 10.65 -36.76 -4.37
N GLN A 613 11.84 -37.20 -4.72
CA GLN A 613 12.36 -38.52 -4.36
C GLN A 613 13.72 -38.40 -3.67
N LYS A 614 13.93 -39.25 -2.64
CA LYS A 614 15.20 -39.41 -1.95
C LYS A 614 15.74 -40.79 -2.32
N SER A 615 16.94 -40.86 -2.91
CA SER A 615 17.68 -42.07 -3.22
C SER A 615 19.02 -42.08 -2.52
N ILE A 616 19.66 -43.25 -2.45
CA ILE A 616 21.02 -43.44 -1.95
C ILE A 616 21.88 -43.79 -3.14
N GLU A 617 22.81 -42.92 -3.51
CA GLU A 617 23.81 -43.15 -4.56
C GLU A 617 25.19 -42.94 -3.95
N ASP A 618 26.14 -43.85 -4.20
CA ASP A 618 27.49 -43.78 -3.67
C ASP A 618 27.62 -43.56 -2.14
N LYS A 619 26.64 -44.10 -1.38
CA LYS A 619 26.48 -43.93 0.09
C LYS A 619 26.06 -42.54 0.56
N GLU A 620 25.68 -41.65 -0.35
CA GLU A 620 25.14 -40.34 -0.06
C GLU A 620 23.65 -40.27 -0.39
N PHE A 621 22.95 -39.36 0.33
CA PHE A 621 21.55 -39.08 0.02
C PHE A 621 21.45 -38.11 -1.13
N VAL A 622 20.83 -38.55 -2.23
CA VAL A 622 20.54 -37.71 -3.39
C VAL A 622 19.05 -37.39 -3.42
N TYR A 623 18.73 -36.12 -3.50
CA TYR A 623 17.38 -35.61 -3.63
C TYR A 623 17.12 -35.16 -5.05
N ARG A 624 16.07 -35.71 -5.70
CA ARG A 624 15.67 -35.37 -7.06
C ARG A 624 14.23 -34.93 -7.12
N ILE A 625 13.95 -34.03 -8.05
CA ILE A 625 12.60 -33.59 -8.38
C ILE A 625 12.34 -34.03 -9.83
N PHE A 626 11.30 -34.81 -9.99
CA PHE A 626 10.83 -35.28 -11.31
C PHE A 626 9.60 -34.49 -11.67
N THR A 627 9.56 -33.92 -12.87
CA THR A 627 8.47 -33.04 -13.32
C THR A 627 7.85 -33.54 -14.63
N GLY A 628 6.59 -33.23 -14.83
CA GLY A 628 5.84 -33.57 -16.06
C GLY A 628 4.35 -33.27 -15.92
N TYR A 629 3.61 -33.55 -16.99
CA TYR A 629 2.16 -33.42 -16.96
C TYR A 629 1.51 -34.61 -16.20
N PRO A 630 0.32 -34.41 -15.60
CA PRO A 630 -0.40 -35.50 -14.95
C PRO A 630 -0.69 -36.70 -15.88
N SER A 631 -0.78 -36.46 -17.19
CA SER A 631 -1.04 -37.46 -18.23
C SER A 631 0.22 -38.17 -18.73
N ASP A 632 1.41 -37.71 -18.37
CA ASP A 632 2.65 -38.31 -18.85
C ASP A 632 2.88 -39.69 -18.22
N LYS A 633 3.38 -40.65 -18.98
CA LYS A 633 3.73 -41.96 -18.45
C LYS A 633 4.97 -41.96 -17.59
N GLU A 634 5.91 -41.10 -17.95
CA GLU A 634 7.19 -40.89 -17.25
C GLU A 634 7.40 -39.43 -16.94
N LEU A 635 7.86 -39.13 -15.72
CA LEU A 635 8.32 -37.83 -15.30
C LEU A 635 9.85 -37.76 -15.45
N THR A 636 10.38 -36.58 -15.71
CA THR A 636 11.82 -36.39 -15.98
C THR A 636 12.43 -35.41 -14.94
N SER A 637 13.60 -35.76 -14.43
CA SER A 637 14.41 -34.86 -13.56
C SER A 637 15.37 -34.00 -14.37
N ALA A 638 15.91 -32.94 -13.75
CA ALA A 638 16.87 -32.04 -14.40
C ALA A 638 18.13 -32.75 -14.91
N ASP A 639 18.56 -33.86 -14.27
CA ASP A 639 19.69 -34.67 -14.67
C ASP A 639 19.28 -35.77 -15.72
N GLY A 640 18.06 -35.69 -16.29
CA GLY A 640 17.57 -36.56 -17.35
C GLY A 640 17.14 -37.97 -16.90
N LYS A 641 17.09 -38.21 -15.58
CA LYS A 641 16.52 -39.50 -15.09
C LYS A 641 15.01 -39.50 -15.24
N LYS A 642 14.45 -40.68 -15.46
CA LYS A 642 13.03 -40.90 -15.66
C LYS A 642 12.41 -41.64 -14.48
N LEU A 643 11.18 -41.32 -14.16
CA LEU A 643 10.38 -41.92 -13.10
C LEU A 643 9.00 -42.25 -13.63
N GLU A 644 8.56 -43.51 -13.43
CA GLU A 644 7.24 -43.94 -13.87
C GLU A 644 6.15 -43.24 -13.03
N ASN A 645 5.26 -42.53 -13.73
CA ASN A 645 4.30 -41.67 -13.09
C ASN A 645 3.21 -42.41 -12.32
N TYR A 646 2.61 -43.45 -12.96
CA TYR A 646 1.45 -44.16 -12.39
C TYR A 646 1.76 -44.86 -11.05
N GLU A 647 2.82 -45.68 -11.01
CA GLU A 647 3.21 -46.40 -9.78
C GLU A 647 3.64 -45.43 -8.67
N THR A 648 4.32 -44.37 -9.05
CA THR A 648 4.80 -43.36 -8.09
C THR A 648 3.64 -42.56 -7.53
N LEU A 649 2.66 -42.16 -8.34
CA LEU A 649 1.45 -41.49 -7.86
C LEU A 649 0.67 -42.38 -6.87
N LEU A 650 0.48 -43.64 -7.18
CA LEU A 650 -0.17 -44.60 -6.27
C LEU A 650 0.63 -44.77 -4.97
N SER A 651 1.95 -44.84 -5.04
CA SER A 651 2.80 -44.92 -3.86
C SER A 651 2.72 -43.67 -2.98
N CYS A 652 2.70 -42.48 -3.59
CA CYS A 652 2.65 -41.21 -2.87
C CYS A 652 1.26 -40.91 -2.27
N LEU A 653 0.19 -41.26 -2.96
CA LEU A 653 -1.18 -40.88 -2.60
C LEU A 653 -1.95 -42.02 -1.89
N GLU A 654 -1.76 -43.28 -2.26
CA GLU A 654 -2.60 -44.43 -1.82
C GLU A 654 -1.83 -45.50 -1.03
N ALA A 655 -0.59 -45.24 -0.64
CA ALA A 655 0.30 -46.20 0.00
C ALA A 655 0.62 -47.44 -0.89
N GLY A 656 0.55 -47.26 -2.23
CA GLY A 656 0.90 -48.28 -3.22
C GLY A 656 -0.30 -49.02 -3.84
N LEU A 657 0.00 -49.74 -4.92
CA LEU A 657 -0.99 -50.45 -5.70
C LEU A 657 -1.75 -51.54 -4.91
N GLU A 658 -1.05 -52.24 -4.02
CA GLU A 658 -1.66 -53.28 -3.19
C GLU A 658 -2.71 -52.72 -2.25
N ALA A 659 -2.37 -51.60 -1.54
CA ALA A 659 -3.29 -50.97 -0.62
C ALA A 659 -4.49 -50.31 -1.34
N TYR A 660 -4.28 -49.80 -2.55
CA TYR A 660 -5.36 -49.30 -3.40
C TYR A 660 -6.32 -50.42 -3.83
N ASN A 661 -5.80 -51.53 -4.33
CA ASN A 661 -6.59 -52.65 -4.76
C ASN A 661 -7.35 -53.33 -3.58
N GLU A 662 -6.72 -53.44 -2.45
CA GLU A 662 -7.33 -53.99 -1.24
C GLU A 662 -8.50 -53.11 -0.73
N ARG A 663 -8.37 -51.79 -0.75
CA ARG A 663 -9.48 -50.86 -0.46
C ARG A 663 -10.59 -50.94 -1.50
N LYS A 664 -10.24 -51.00 -2.78
CA LYS A 664 -11.21 -51.09 -3.87
C LYS A 664 -12.01 -52.40 -3.78
N GLU A 665 -11.35 -53.55 -3.71
CA GLU A 665 -11.98 -54.85 -3.76
C GLU A 665 -12.67 -55.22 -2.44
N LYS A 666 -12.07 -54.93 -1.29
CA LYS A 666 -12.56 -55.37 0.02
C LYS A 666 -13.46 -54.39 0.76
N ALA A 667 -13.39 -53.10 0.42
CA ALA A 667 -14.20 -52.08 1.10
C ALA A 667 -15.24 -51.45 0.19
N TYR A 668 -14.83 -50.87 -0.94
CA TYR A 668 -15.76 -50.08 -1.76
C TYR A 668 -16.68 -50.92 -2.61
N ASP A 669 -16.23 -52.05 -3.19
CA ASP A 669 -17.06 -52.92 -4.01
C ASP A 669 -18.04 -53.75 -3.15
N ILE A 670 -17.69 -54.07 -1.90
CA ILE A 670 -18.60 -54.71 -0.94
C ILE A 670 -19.70 -53.77 -0.46
N LEU A 671 -19.39 -52.47 -0.24
CA LEU A 671 -20.37 -51.50 0.19
C LEU A 671 -21.30 -51.03 -0.93
N LYS A 672 -20.95 -51.27 -2.19
CA LYS A 672 -21.74 -50.90 -3.37
C LYS A 672 -22.76 -51.99 -3.78
N ASN A 673 -22.57 -53.23 -3.35
CA ASN A 673 -23.50 -54.37 -3.51
C ASN A 673 -24.30 -54.60 -2.22
#